data_e20d7651a997873a6c0922697f15abcb
#
_entry.id   e20d7651a997873a6c0922697f15abcb
#
_cell.length_a   1.000
_cell.length_b   1.000
_cell.length_c   1.000
_cell.angle_alpha   90.00
_cell.angle_beta   90.00
_cell.angle_gamma   90.00
#
_symmetry.space_group_name_H-M   'P 1'
#
loop_
_entity.id
_entity.type
_entity.pdbx_description
1 polymer ?
#
loop_
_entity_poly.entity_id
_entity_poly.type
_entity_poly.pdbx_seq_one_letter_code
_entity_poly.pdbx_strand_id
1 'polypeptide(L)'
;VLNEALSVLVRNGEADTSASSAKTAKAAATYVKPLHVAGGDAVVELREAIRSKLLYVLGKTPEAARDRDWFAATALALRDRIVDACYGAQAATVPEKRVYYLSLEFLIGRLLSDAMNNLGLVETTKAALLDLGVDFAGVEGAEPDAALGNGGLGRLAACFMESMASLSIPATGYGIRYDHGLFRQSLEDGWQREAPETWLSEGNPWEFPRPEATYKVGFGGHVTMTSQGDHHIRRHWHPAETVNAVAHDVPIVGWRGKHVNVLRLWKAEADAPVELARFNAGDHVGAVAGRARAEAISRVLYPSDSSAEGQELRLRQEFFFTSASLQDLVRRHVAERGSLRSLPDHAAIQLNDTHPAIAVPELMRILMEDHDLPWEDAWQITSDTLHYTNHTLLPEALETWPVELMERLLPRHMQIIYLINWLHLEEQSKNRRGGTFDISAVSLIDESNGRRVRMGPLAFHGSRRVNGVSALHSELLKSTVFKDLHTIEPEKILNKTNGITFRRWLHNANPELTALAVEAAGEGVLDDPTQLEKLVPFADDPEFRQRYAAMRTIRKQRLAQVIAERTGITVDPSALFDVQIKRIHEYKRQLLNLIETVALYQAIKKSPHEDWTPRVKIFAGKAAPSYVQAKLIIKLAGDIAKVVNADPEIGDRLKVVFLPNYSVSLAEVIIPAADLSEQISTAGMEASGTGNMKLALNGALTVGTLDGANIEIKDHVGGENIFIFGLDAEGVLARVKEPDYAAKAIAASPRLAAALDAIADGTFSPDDPARFASLVDELRHGDRYLTTVDFEDYWRVQREIDAAWKRPAQWWRTAILNTARMAWFSSDRSMREYAEEIWRVKVA
;
A
#
# COMPACT_ATOMS: atom_id res chain seq x y z
N VAL A 1 14.84 -21.83 -18.11
CA VAL A 1 13.54 -21.94 -17.41
C VAL A 1 12.46 -22.41 -18.39
N LEU A 2 12.30 -21.78 -19.58
CA LEU A 2 11.30 -22.25 -20.58
C LEU A 2 11.66 -23.64 -21.16
N ASN A 3 12.94 -23.89 -21.41
CA ASN A 3 13.41 -25.20 -21.91
C ASN A 3 13.36 -26.28 -20.83
N GLU A 4 13.54 -25.96 -19.56
CA GLU A 4 13.40 -26.92 -18.45
C GLU A 4 11.95 -27.26 -18.16
N ALA A 5 11.03 -26.28 -18.20
CA ALA A 5 9.61 -26.53 -18.09
C ALA A 5 9.09 -27.45 -19.20
N LEU A 6 9.61 -27.30 -20.44
CA LEU A 6 9.31 -28.21 -21.55
C LEU A 6 9.91 -29.61 -21.33
N SER A 7 11.09 -29.72 -20.70
CA SER A 7 11.72 -31.03 -20.45
C SER A 7 11.03 -31.82 -19.32
N VAL A 8 10.44 -31.14 -18.35
CA VAL A 8 9.64 -31.76 -17.26
C VAL A 8 8.29 -32.26 -17.78
N LEU A 9 7.64 -31.51 -18.67
CA LEU A 9 6.38 -31.92 -19.30
C LEU A 9 6.53 -33.15 -20.21
N VAL A 10 7.72 -33.33 -20.85
CA VAL A 10 7.98 -34.47 -21.73
C VAL A 10 8.32 -35.74 -20.93
N ARG A 11 8.78 -35.65 -19.67
CA ARG A 11 9.16 -36.81 -18.87
C ARG A 11 8.02 -37.46 -18.07
N ASN A 12 6.90 -36.77 -17.87
CA ASN A 12 5.79 -37.28 -17.05
C ASN A 12 4.49 -37.56 -17.83
N GLY A 13 4.56 -37.71 -19.15
CA GLY A 13 3.40 -37.87 -20.00
C GLY A 13 3.16 -39.29 -20.48
N GLU A 14 2.39 -40.08 -19.75
CA GLU A 14 1.59 -41.16 -20.33
C GLU A 14 0.13 -40.88 -19.93
N ALA A 15 -0.59 -40.15 -20.75
CA ALA A 15 -2.06 -40.26 -20.98
C ALA A 15 -2.50 -39.22 -22.04
N ASP A 16 -3.33 -39.59 -22.90
CA ASP A 16 -3.74 -39.11 -24.21
C ASP A 16 -4.46 -37.74 -24.30
N THR A 17 -4.10 -36.76 -23.43
CA THR A 17 -4.56 -35.36 -23.50
C THR A 17 -3.45 -34.36 -23.87
N SER A 18 -2.25 -34.83 -24.20
CA SER A 18 -1.03 -34.03 -24.30
C SER A 18 -0.85 -33.22 -25.61
N ALA A 19 -1.62 -33.54 -26.67
CA ALA A 19 -1.39 -32.92 -27.97
C ALA A 19 -1.92 -31.48 -28.06
N SER A 20 -2.98 -31.15 -27.30
CA SER A 20 -3.56 -29.80 -27.25
C SER A 20 -2.74 -28.86 -26.37
N SER A 21 -2.36 -29.31 -25.18
CA SER A 21 -1.58 -28.47 -24.23
C SER A 21 -0.15 -28.21 -24.70
N ALA A 22 0.50 -29.18 -25.32
CA ALA A 22 1.83 -29.00 -25.91
C ALA A 22 1.84 -28.08 -27.13
N LYS A 23 0.77 -28.09 -27.95
CA LYS A 23 0.61 -27.13 -29.04
C LYS A 23 0.39 -25.72 -28.52
N THR A 24 -0.40 -25.55 -27.44
CA THR A 24 -0.68 -24.26 -26.82
C THR A 24 0.57 -23.68 -26.15
N ALA A 25 1.33 -24.51 -25.43
CA ALA A 25 2.59 -24.08 -24.82
C ALA A 25 3.68 -23.75 -25.87
N LYS A 26 3.71 -24.50 -26.98
CA LYS A 26 4.65 -24.23 -28.09
C LYS A 26 4.27 -22.97 -28.87
N ALA A 27 2.97 -22.67 -29.02
CA ALA A 27 2.49 -21.41 -29.59
C ALA A 27 2.85 -20.22 -28.69
N ALA A 28 2.67 -20.31 -27.38
CA ALA A 28 3.02 -19.25 -26.42
C ALA A 28 4.54 -18.98 -26.42
N ALA A 29 5.37 -20.02 -26.48
CA ALA A 29 6.83 -19.87 -26.50
C ALA A 29 7.38 -19.21 -27.78
N THR A 30 6.61 -19.24 -28.88
CA THR A 30 7.05 -18.67 -30.17
C THR A 30 6.83 -17.16 -30.25
N TYR A 31 6.11 -16.53 -29.28
CA TYR A 31 5.65 -15.14 -29.36
C TYR A 31 6.36 -14.14 -28.44
N VAL A 32 7.29 -14.56 -27.59
CA VAL A 32 8.07 -13.63 -26.75
C VAL A 32 9.33 -13.21 -27.49
N LYS A 33 9.25 -12.12 -28.24
CA LYS A 33 10.43 -11.43 -28.75
C LYS A 33 11.01 -10.58 -27.63
N PRO A 34 12.31 -10.64 -27.30
CA PRO A 34 12.93 -9.73 -26.34
C PRO A 34 12.70 -8.28 -26.78
N LEU A 35 12.22 -7.43 -25.87
CA LEU A 35 11.94 -6.00 -26.15
C LEU A 35 13.20 -5.20 -26.51
N HIS A 36 14.37 -5.66 -26.05
CA HIS A 36 15.68 -5.11 -26.43
C HIS A 36 16.74 -6.23 -26.56
N VAL A 37 17.58 -6.14 -27.57
CA VAL A 37 18.78 -6.97 -27.68
C VAL A 37 19.94 -6.19 -27.06
N ALA A 38 20.51 -6.69 -25.96
CA ALA A 38 21.67 -6.07 -25.32
C ALA A 38 22.88 -6.07 -26.27
N GLY A 39 23.54 -4.92 -26.43
CA GLY A 39 24.81 -4.84 -27.14
C GLY A 39 25.93 -5.55 -26.36
N GLY A 40 26.82 -6.27 -27.03
CA GLY A 40 27.88 -7.05 -26.38
C GLY A 40 28.76 -6.26 -25.39
N ASP A 41 29.08 -5.00 -25.72
CA ASP A 41 29.91 -4.14 -24.86
C ASP A 41 29.20 -3.78 -23.52
N ALA A 42 27.90 -3.47 -23.54
CA ALA A 42 27.15 -3.16 -22.32
C ALA A 42 27.02 -4.33 -21.37
N VAL A 43 26.93 -5.58 -21.89
CA VAL A 43 26.91 -6.80 -21.10
C VAL A 43 28.28 -7.01 -20.42
N VAL A 44 29.37 -6.81 -21.15
CA VAL A 44 30.75 -6.96 -20.64
C VAL A 44 31.01 -5.93 -19.54
N GLU A 45 30.66 -4.66 -19.75
CA GLU A 45 30.80 -3.59 -18.74
C GLU A 45 30.04 -3.92 -17.45
N LEU A 46 28.78 -4.31 -17.57
CA LEU A 46 27.95 -4.61 -16.38
C LEU A 46 28.46 -5.87 -15.67
N ARG A 47 28.88 -6.89 -16.41
CA ARG A 47 29.48 -8.11 -15.85
C ARG A 47 30.72 -7.77 -15.01
N GLU A 48 31.64 -6.96 -15.56
CA GLU A 48 32.84 -6.56 -14.82
C GLU A 48 32.52 -5.65 -13.62
N ALA A 49 31.51 -4.78 -13.75
CA ALA A 49 31.02 -3.98 -12.63
C ALA A 49 30.49 -4.87 -11.49
N ILE A 50 29.62 -5.84 -11.79
CA ILE A 50 29.09 -6.80 -10.79
C ILE A 50 30.23 -7.58 -10.13
N ARG A 51 31.16 -8.13 -10.95
CA ARG A 51 32.31 -8.86 -10.44
C ARG A 51 33.20 -7.99 -9.54
N SER A 52 33.45 -6.75 -9.92
CA SER A 52 34.22 -5.78 -9.13
C SER A 52 33.56 -5.51 -7.78
N LYS A 53 32.21 -5.31 -7.73
CA LYS A 53 31.48 -5.13 -6.47
C LYS A 53 31.57 -6.36 -5.59
N LEU A 54 31.43 -7.56 -6.16
CA LEU A 54 31.56 -8.80 -5.41
C LEU A 54 32.94 -8.92 -4.74
N LEU A 55 34.00 -8.73 -5.52
CA LEU A 55 35.39 -8.91 -5.05
C LEU A 55 35.83 -7.81 -4.09
N TYR A 56 35.61 -6.52 -4.43
CA TYR A 56 36.27 -5.40 -3.74
C TYR A 56 35.37 -4.70 -2.73
N VAL A 57 34.03 -4.82 -2.84
CA VAL A 57 33.11 -4.22 -1.87
C VAL A 57 32.63 -5.28 -0.88
N LEU A 58 32.26 -6.47 -1.36
CA LEU A 58 31.74 -7.54 -0.51
C LEU A 58 32.84 -8.50 -0.01
N GLY A 59 34.05 -8.47 -0.58
CA GLY A 59 35.18 -9.32 -0.21
C GLY A 59 34.93 -10.82 -0.47
N LYS A 60 34.16 -11.15 -1.52
CA LYS A 60 33.77 -12.53 -1.88
C LYS A 60 34.36 -12.93 -3.22
N THR A 61 34.82 -14.18 -3.34
CA THR A 61 35.11 -14.77 -4.64
C THR A 61 33.85 -15.35 -5.27
N PRO A 62 33.78 -15.51 -6.60
CA PRO A 62 32.61 -16.10 -7.26
C PRO A 62 32.23 -17.48 -6.71
N GLU A 63 33.21 -18.32 -6.35
CA GLU A 63 33.01 -19.68 -5.84
C GLU A 63 32.42 -19.68 -4.40
N ALA A 64 32.67 -18.65 -3.63
CA ALA A 64 32.21 -18.51 -2.24
C ALA A 64 30.93 -17.65 -2.11
N ALA A 65 30.45 -17.07 -3.21
CA ALA A 65 29.31 -16.18 -3.20
C ALA A 65 27.98 -16.97 -3.20
N ARG A 66 27.07 -16.55 -2.34
CA ARG A 66 25.67 -17.02 -2.30
C ARG A 66 24.81 -16.11 -3.18
N ASP A 67 23.57 -16.49 -3.47
CA ASP A 67 22.61 -15.66 -4.21
C ASP A 67 22.46 -14.27 -3.61
N ARG A 68 22.46 -14.15 -2.28
CA ARG A 68 22.42 -12.86 -1.56
C ARG A 68 23.65 -11.98 -1.84
N ASP A 69 24.84 -12.57 -1.97
CA ASP A 69 26.06 -11.84 -2.25
C ASP A 69 26.04 -11.35 -3.73
N TRP A 70 25.53 -12.17 -4.64
CA TRP A 70 25.30 -11.80 -6.04
C TRP A 70 24.23 -10.73 -6.19
N PHE A 71 23.12 -10.82 -5.42
CA PHE A 71 22.12 -9.75 -5.37
C PHE A 71 22.76 -8.42 -4.94
N ALA A 72 23.51 -8.42 -3.84
CA ALA A 72 24.14 -7.21 -3.33
C ALA A 72 25.14 -6.60 -4.34
N ALA A 73 25.94 -7.43 -4.98
CA ALA A 73 26.89 -6.99 -6.02
C ALA A 73 26.18 -6.38 -7.23
N THR A 74 25.09 -7.02 -7.70
CA THR A 74 24.27 -6.54 -8.82
C THR A 74 23.58 -5.23 -8.47
N ALA A 75 22.93 -5.15 -7.29
CA ALA A 75 22.29 -3.94 -6.81
C ALA A 75 23.27 -2.75 -6.70
N LEU A 76 24.48 -2.98 -6.18
CA LEU A 76 25.54 -1.96 -6.10
C LEU A 76 26.00 -1.51 -7.50
N ALA A 77 26.13 -2.42 -8.48
CA ALA A 77 26.52 -2.07 -9.85
C ALA A 77 25.42 -1.26 -10.56
N LEU A 78 24.15 -1.59 -10.35
CA LEU A 78 23.02 -0.82 -10.86
C LEU A 78 22.86 0.53 -10.15
N ARG A 79 23.12 0.58 -8.83
CA ARG A 79 23.10 1.82 -8.06
C ARG A 79 24.13 2.84 -8.59
N ASP A 80 25.30 2.39 -9.03
CA ASP A 80 26.28 3.31 -9.68
C ASP A 80 25.66 3.95 -10.93
N ARG A 81 24.96 3.20 -11.78
CA ARG A 81 24.26 3.73 -12.97
C ARG A 81 23.16 4.75 -12.60
N ILE A 82 22.44 4.50 -11.51
CA ILE A 82 21.43 5.44 -10.99
C ILE A 82 22.11 6.72 -10.51
N VAL A 83 23.25 6.63 -9.83
CA VAL A 83 24.02 7.78 -9.35
C VAL A 83 24.56 8.61 -10.52
N ASP A 84 25.08 7.95 -11.56
CA ASP A 84 25.54 8.63 -12.78
C ASP A 84 24.39 9.43 -13.43
N ALA A 85 23.19 8.84 -13.54
CA ALA A 85 22.01 9.54 -14.04
C ALA A 85 21.61 10.71 -13.12
N CYS A 86 21.73 10.56 -11.80
CA CYS A 86 21.41 11.60 -10.83
C CYS A 86 22.36 12.82 -10.93
N TYR A 87 23.67 12.58 -11.02
CA TYR A 87 24.66 13.65 -11.05
C TYR A 87 24.92 14.20 -12.47
N GLY A 88 24.68 13.42 -13.51
CA GLY A 88 24.90 13.83 -14.89
C GLY A 88 23.92 14.89 -15.39
N ALA A 89 22.62 14.70 -15.14
CA ALA A 89 21.56 15.56 -15.66
C ALA A 89 21.06 16.62 -14.67
N GLN A 90 21.15 16.39 -13.36
CA GLN A 90 20.52 17.20 -12.33
C GLN A 90 21.47 18.13 -11.56
N ALA A 91 22.78 17.94 -11.67
CA ALA A 91 23.77 18.66 -10.86
C ALA A 91 23.87 20.18 -11.16
N ALA A 92 23.23 20.67 -12.20
CA ALA A 92 23.44 22.03 -12.68
C ALA A 92 22.38 23.06 -12.25
N THR A 93 21.18 22.68 -11.82
CA THR A 93 20.10 23.65 -11.55
C THR A 93 19.28 23.28 -10.31
N VAL A 94 19.12 24.27 -9.40
CA VAL A 94 18.14 24.18 -8.30
C VAL A 94 16.73 24.20 -8.93
N PRO A 95 15.88 23.19 -8.70
CA PRO A 95 14.53 23.15 -9.29
C PRO A 95 13.70 24.34 -8.83
N GLU A 96 12.83 24.84 -9.71
CA GLU A 96 11.95 25.98 -9.43
C GLU A 96 11.08 25.70 -8.18
N LYS A 97 10.45 24.52 -8.12
CA LYS A 97 9.67 24.06 -6.97
C LYS A 97 9.86 22.55 -6.76
N ARG A 98 9.90 22.12 -5.50
CA ARG A 98 10.09 20.71 -5.10
C ARG A 98 8.92 20.21 -4.27
N VAL A 99 8.52 18.97 -4.50
CA VAL A 99 7.52 18.27 -3.68
C VAL A 99 8.21 17.52 -2.54
N TYR A 100 7.67 17.65 -1.35
CA TYR A 100 8.06 16.91 -0.15
C TYR A 100 6.89 16.04 0.30
N TYR A 101 7.04 14.71 0.13
CA TYR A 101 5.97 13.75 0.40
C TYR A 101 6.20 13.06 1.74
N LEU A 102 5.45 13.45 2.77
CA LEU A 102 5.58 12.94 4.13
C LEU A 102 4.63 11.76 4.33
N SER A 103 5.18 10.58 4.59
CA SER A 103 4.39 9.37 4.83
C SER A 103 5.02 8.48 5.90
N LEU A 104 4.18 7.96 6.79
CA LEU A 104 4.61 6.98 7.79
C LEU A 104 4.97 5.61 7.15
N GLU A 105 4.47 5.35 5.95
CA GLU A 105 4.67 4.11 5.20
C GLU A 105 5.19 4.37 3.78
N PHE A 106 6.15 3.54 3.36
CA PHE A 106 6.58 3.41 1.96
C PHE A 106 6.78 1.94 1.61
N LEU A 107 5.74 1.29 1.09
CA LEU A 107 5.77 -0.12 0.72
C LEU A 107 6.42 -0.29 -0.66
N ILE A 108 7.74 -0.05 -0.73
CA ILE A 108 8.51 -0.02 -1.98
C ILE A 108 8.66 -1.39 -2.64
N GLY A 109 8.61 -2.49 -1.84
CA GLY A 109 8.88 -3.84 -2.35
C GLY A 109 10.35 -4.05 -2.72
N ARG A 110 10.61 -5.02 -3.59
CA ARG A 110 11.94 -5.27 -4.16
C ARG A 110 12.28 -4.21 -5.20
N LEU A 111 13.52 -3.74 -5.20
CA LEU A 111 13.99 -2.68 -6.09
C LEU A 111 14.81 -3.19 -7.28
N LEU A 112 15.35 -4.42 -7.23
CA LEU A 112 16.23 -4.94 -8.28
C LEU A 112 15.56 -4.96 -9.65
N SER A 113 14.44 -5.69 -9.75
CA SER A 113 13.70 -5.80 -11.02
C SER A 113 13.09 -4.48 -11.46
N ASP A 114 12.66 -3.64 -10.49
CA ASP A 114 12.15 -2.30 -10.74
C ASP A 114 13.23 -1.37 -11.34
N ALA A 115 14.42 -1.34 -10.72
CA ALA A 115 15.56 -0.55 -11.22
C ALA A 115 16.03 -1.03 -12.61
N MET A 116 16.13 -2.36 -12.80
CA MET A 116 16.48 -2.92 -14.11
C MET A 116 15.49 -2.51 -15.19
N ASN A 117 14.18 -2.58 -14.89
CA ASN A 117 13.13 -2.21 -15.81
C ASN A 117 13.17 -0.71 -16.14
N ASN A 118 13.26 0.14 -15.12
CA ASN A 118 13.28 1.60 -15.28
C ASN A 118 14.56 2.11 -15.97
N LEU A 119 15.69 1.40 -15.82
CA LEU A 119 16.93 1.71 -16.54
C LEU A 119 17.00 1.09 -17.94
N GLY A 120 16.08 0.20 -18.33
CA GLY A 120 16.14 -0.57 -19.57
C GLY A 120 17.26 -1.62 -19.61
N LEU A 121 17.68 -2.13 -18.44
CA LEU A 121 18.82 -3.03 -18.27
C LEU A 121 18.43 -4.48 -17.96
N VAL A 122 17.18 -4.87 -18.13
CA VAL A 122 16.71 -6.23 -17.77
C VAL A 122 17.51 -7.31 -18.49
N GLU A 123 17.54 -7.28 -19.82
CA GLU A 123 18.21 -8.31 -20.61
C GLU A 123 19.76 -8.22 -20.49
N THR A 124 20.30 -7.01 -20.36
CA THR A 124 21.74 -6.79 -20.13
C THR A 124 22.19 -7.41 -18.80
N THR A 125 21.39 -7.22 -17.73
CA THR A 125 21.71 -7.77 -16.40
C THR A 125 21.60 -9.29 -16.38
N LYS A 126 20.55 -9.85 -16.99
CA LYS A 126 20.39 -11.30 -17.11
C LYS A 126 21.53 -11.94 -17.87
N ALA A 127 21.95 -11.34 -19.00
CA ALA A 127 23.07 -11.82 -19.79
C ALA A 127 24.39 -11.73 -19.02
N ALA A 128 24.64 -10.61 -18.31
CA ALA A 128 25.85 -10.44 -17.50
C ALA A 128 25.94 -11.46 -16.36
N LEU A 129 24.85 -11.76 -15.69
CA LEU A 129 24.79 -12.79 -14.64
C LEU A 129 24.98 -14.20 -15.22
N LEU A 130 24.38 -14.49 -16.38
CA LEU A 130 24.53 -15.76 -17.07
C LEU A 130 26.00 -15.99 -17.47
N ASP A 131 26.70 -14.96 -17.97
CA ASP A 131 28.13 -15.01 -18.28
C ASP A 131 29.01 -15.29 -17.05
N LEU A 132 28.53 -14.92 -15.85
CA LEU A 132 29.15 -15.21 -14.56
C LEU A 132 28.77 -16.59 -14.02
N GLY A 133 27.91 -17.34 -14.72
CA GLY A 133 27.41 -18.65 -14.28
C GLY A 133 26.35 -18.58 -13.19
N VAL A 134 25.66 -17.44 -13.05
CA VAL A 134 24.69 -17.16 -11.98
C VAL A 134 23.27 -17.16 -12.53
N ASP A 135 22.36 -17.89 -11.86
CA ASP A 135 20.94 -17.88 -12.18
C ASP A 135 20.27 -16.61 -11.66
N PHE A 136 19.65 -15.85 -12.55
CA PHE A 136 18.94 -14.62 -12.21
C PHE A 136 17.79 -14.86 -11.21
N ALA A 137 17.07 -15.97 -11.31
CA ALA A 137 15.95 -16.26 -10.42
C ALA A 137 16.39 -16.40 -8.95
N GLY A 138 17.56 -17.00 -8.70
CA GLY A 138 18.17 -17.06 -7.38
C GLY A 138 18.52 -15.66 -6.85
N VAL A 139 19.13 -14.84 -7.70
CA VAL A 139 19.52 -13.45 -7.37
C VAL A 139 18.29 -12.58 -7.05
N GLU A 140 17.26 -12.62 -7.89
CA GLU A 140 15.99 -11.91 -7.67
C GLU A 140 15.28 -12.38 -6.40
N GLY A 141 15.29 -13.70 -6.17
CA GLY A 141 14.69 -14.32 -4.98
C GLY A 141 15.40 -13.95 -3.68
N ALA A 142 16.69 -13.60 -3.73
CA ALA A 142 17.47 -13.24 -2.56
C ALA A 142 17.23 -11.82 -2.04
N GLU A 143 16.57 -10.93 -2.79
CA GLU A 143 16.19 -9.62 -2.30
C GLU A 143 14.99 -9.71 -1.35
N PRO A 144 15.10 -9.24 -0.09
CA PRO A 144 13.95 -9.18 0.81
C PRO A 144 13.00 -8.05 0.41
N ASP A 145 11.69 -8.23 0.63
CA ASP A 145 10.76 -7.09 0.61
C ASP A 145 11.08 -6.15 1.77
N ALA A 146 11.26 -4.87 1.48
CA ALA A 146 11.47 -3.86 2.52
C ALA A 146 10.19 -3.70 3.36
N ALA A 147 10.30 -3.94 4.68
CA ALA A 147 9.16 -3.97 5.60
C ALA A 147 8.72 -2.55 6.03
N LEU A 148 8.67 -1.59 5.11
CA LEU A 148 8.43 -0.17 5.37
C LEU A 148 6.96 0.24 5.21
N GLY A 149 6.04 -0.69 5.08
CA GLY A 149 4.62 -0.40 4.91
C GLY A 149 3.72 -1.60 5.18
N ASN A 150 2.43 -1.33 5.37
CA ASN A 150 1.41 -2.34 5.67
C ASN A 150 0.56 -2.69 4.43
N GLY A 151 0.11 -1.68 3.68
CA GLY A 151 -0.90 -1.91 2.64
C GLY A 151 -1.04 -0.78 1.62
N GLY A 152 -2.29 -0.43 1.33
CA GLY A 152 -2.65 0.51 0.26
C GLY A 152 -1.98 1.87 0.35
N LEU A 153 -1.94 2.46 1.55
CA LEU A 153 -1.33 3.77 1.80
C LEU A 153 0.16 3.79 1.45
N GLY A 154 0.92 2.83 2.01
CA GLY A 154 2.37 2.73 1.76
C GLY A 154 2.69 2.35 0.31
N ARG A 155 1.87 1.49 -0.33
CA ARG A 155 2.09 1.16 -1.74
C ARG A 155 1.73 2.31 -2.67
N LEU A 156 0.71 3.11 -2.34
CA LEU A 156 0.38 4.33 -3.08
C LEU A 156 1.55 5.32 -3.03
N ALA A 157 2.09 5.58 -1.83
CA ALA A 157 3.27 6.44 -1.65
C ALA A 157 4.45 5.99 -2.53
N ALA A 158 4.71 4.68 -2.60
CA ALA A 158 5.76 4.12 -3.47
C ALA A 158 5.45 4.32 -4.96
N CYS A 159 4.20 4.10 -5.41
CA CYS A 159 3.79 4.38 -6.80
C CYS A 159 3.93 5.86 -7.15
N PHE A 160 3.57 6.75 -6.24
CA PHE A 160 3.66 8.20 -6.45
C PHE A 160 5.11 8.68 -6.54
N MET A 161 6.01 8.17 -5.69
CA MET A 161 7.44 8.51 -5.77
C MET A 161 8.05 8.08 -7.11
N GLU A 162 7.71 6.88 -7.60
CA GLU A 162 8.17 6.39 -8.89
C GLU A 162 7.57 7.20 -10.07
N SER A 163 6.27 7.50 -10.01
CA SER A 163 5.62 8.33 -11.04
C SER A 163 6.16 9.76 -11.07
N MET A 164 6.41 10.38 -9.90
CA MET A 164 7.07 11.70 -9.86
C MET A 164 8.45 11.66 -10.50
N ALA A 165 9.24 10.61 -10.24
CA ALA A 165 10.53 10.43 -10.89
C ALA A 165 10.38 10.24 -12.40
N SER A 166 9.44 9.43 -12.87
CA SER A 166 9.18 9.18 -14.29
C SER A 166 8.68 10.42 -15.04
N LEU A 167 7.98 11.31 -14.36
CA LEU A 167 7.48 12.58 -14.88
C LEU A 167 8.45 13.76 -14.68
N SER A 168 9.66 13.48 -14.19
CA SER A 168 10.68 14.49 -13.85
C SER A 168 10.18 15.58 -12.89
N ILE A 169 9.25 15.24 -11.99
CA ILE A 169 8.82 16.09 -10.90
C ILE A 169 9.85 15.96 -9.77
N PRO A 170 10.57 17.05 -9.41
CA PRO A 170 11.54 17.00 -8.32
C PRO A 170 10.85 16.72 -6.99
N ALA A 171 11.17 15.58 -6.36
CA ALA A 171 10.52 15.18 -5.12
C ALA A 171 11.50 14.57 -4.11
N THR A 172 11.16 14.71 -2.83
CA THR A 172 11.79 13.99 -1.73
C THR A 172 10.68 13.34 -0.89
N GLY A 173 10.70 12.02 -0.81
CA GLY A 173 9.86 11.29 0.15
C GLY A 173 10.52 11.28 1.52
N TYR A 174 9.74 11.46 2.59
CA TYR A 174 10.22 11.39 3.96
C TYR A 174 9.42 10.37 4.76
N GLY A 175 10.12 9.47 5.47
CA GLY A 175 9.52 8.45 6.31
C GLY A 175 10.47 7.95 7.40
N ILE A 176 10.13 6.84 8.03
CA ILE A 176 10.95 6.19 9.05
C ILE A 176 11.66 4.97 8.46
N ARG A 177 12.94 4.81 8.77
CA ARG A 177 13.72 3.62 8.47
C ARG A 177 13.49 2.58 9.57
N TYR A 178 12.42 1.81 9.42
CA TYR A 178 12.11 0.77 10.41
C TYR A 178 13.12 -0.37 10.36
N ASP A 179 13.63 -0.78 11.53
CA ASP A 179 14.53 -1.93 11.63
C ASP A 179 13.81 -3.24 11.28
N HIS A 180 12.58 -3.40 11.77
CA HIS A 180 11.75 -4.60 11.58
C HIS A 180 10.47 -4.31 10.80
N GLY A 181 10.00 -3.04 10.80
CA GLY A 181 8.80 -2.62 10.07
C GLY A 181 7.55 -3.37 10.47
N LEU A 182 6.74 -3.77 9.46
CA LEU A 182 5.61 -4.64 9.69
C LEU A 182 6.10 -6.11 9.84
N PHE A 183 5.50 -6.83 10.78
CA PHE A 183 5.86 -8.22 11.11
C PHE A 183 5.79 -9.18 9.92
N ARG A 184 6.59 -10.24 9.99
CA ARG A 184 6.46 -11.45 9.16
C ARG A 184 5.35 -12.32 9.72
N GLN A 185 4.43 -12.74 8.84
CA GLN A 185 3.32 -13.62 9.18
C GLN A 185 3.66 -15.08 8.88
N SER A 186 3.44 -15.96 9.83
CA SER A 186 3.31 -17.41 9.63
C SER A 186 1.95 -17.90 10.13
N LEU A 187 1.57 -19.11 9.72
CA LEU A 187 0.37 -19.78 10.21
C LEU A 187 0.77 -21.03 11.00
N GLU A 188 0.38 -21.08 12.27
CA GLU A 188 0.50 -22.26 13.13
C GLU A 188 -0.91 -22.78 13.43
N ASP A 189 -1.23 -23.96 12.98
CA ASP A 189 -2.59 -24.53 13.06
C ASP A 189 -3.68 -23.57 12.53
N GLY A 190 -3.37 -22.81 11.49
CA GLY A 190 -4.26 -21.82 10.92
C GLY A 190 -4.31 -20.48 11.67
N TRP A 191 -3.68 -20.34 12.83
CA TRP A 191 -3.57 -19.07 13.54
C TRP A 191 -2.43 -18.21 13.02
N GLN A 192 -2.69 -16.92 12.83
CA GLN A 192 -1.61 -15.97 12.54
C GLN A 192 -0.64 -15.87 13.72
N ARG A 193 0.65 -16.02 13.41
CA ARG A 193 1.78 -15.70 14.28
C ARG A 193 2.61 -14.58 13.67
N GLU A 194 3.05 -13.68 14.51
CA GLU A 194 3.87 -12.53 14.14
C GLU A 194 5.31 -12.74 14.60
N ALA A 195 6.25 -12.52 13.70
CA ALA A 195 7.68 -12.47 13.97
C ALA A 195 8.28 -11.18 13.40
N PRO A 196 9.37 -10.64 13.98
CA PRO A 196 10.06 -9.50 13.41
C PRO A 196 10.53 -9.80 11.98
N GLU A 197 10.37 -8.84 11.07
CA GLU A 197 11.03 -8.91 9.76
C GLU A 197 12.53 -8.65 9.90
N THR A 198 13.31 -9.34 9.10
CA THR A 198 14.79 -9.27 9.14
C THR A 198 15.38 -8.71 7.83
N TRP A 199 14.64 -7.81 7.18
CA TRP A 199 15.00 -7.29 5.86
C TRP A 199 16.34 -6.54 5.81
N LEU A 200 16.83 -6.06 6.97
CA LEU A 200 18.12 -5.36 7.13
C LEU A 200 19.25 -6.25 7.70
N SER A 201 18.98 -7.53 7.99
CA SER A 201 19.98 -8.39 8.67
C SER A 201 21.30 -8.55 7.94
N GLU A 202 21.30 -8.50 6.62
CA GLU A 202 22.49 -8.55 5.76
C GLU A 202 22.76 -7.20 5.05
N GLY A 203 22.26 -6.10 5.63
CA GLY A 203 22.38 -4.76 5.06
C GLY A 203 21.42 -4.48 3.89
N ASN A 204 21.40 -3.24 3.44
CA ASN A 204 20.62 -2.79 2.29
C ASN A 204 21.54 -2.13 1.26
N PRO A 205 21.82 -2.76 0.11
CA PRO A 205 22.73 -2.20 -0.89
C PRO A 205 22.18 -0.95 -1.59
N TRP A 206 20.88 -0.68 -1.49
CA TRP A 206 20.23 0.47 -2.14
C TRP A 206 20.39 1.80 -1.39
N GLU A 207 20.66 1.75 -0.08
CA GLU A 207 20.68 2.96 0.75
C GLU A 207 22.07 3.62 0.84
N PHE A 208 22.03 4.94 1.04
CA PHE A 208 23.19 5.77 1.38
C PHE A 208 22.98 6.37 2.76
N PRO A 209 23.71 5.93 3.80
CA PRO A 209 23.73 6.64 5.08
C PRO A 209 24.22 8.09 4.91
N ARG A 210 23.56 9.04 5.58
CA ARG A 210 23.86 10.48 5.51
C ARG A 210 24.06 11.05 6.92
N PRO A 211 25.13 10.71 7.61
CA PRO A 211 25.38 11.20 8.96
C PRO A 211 25.49 12.74 9.02
N GLU A 212 25.87 13.40 7.93
CA GLU A 212 25.85 14.85 7.79
C GLU A 212 24.44 15.47 7.80
N ALA A 213 23.41 14.67 7.58
CA ALA A 213 22.01 15.06 7.70
C ALA A 213 21.41 14.43 8.96
N THR A 214 21.86 14.88 10.11
CA THR A 214 21.37 14.48 11.43
C THR A 214 20.68 15.67 12.09
N TYR A 215 19.45 15.43 12.58
CA TYR A 215 18.63 16.44 13.24
C TYR A 215 18.21 15.97 14.63
N LYS A 216 18.23 16.90 15.61
CA LYS A 216 17.74 16.63 16.96
C LYS A 216 16.23 16.84 17.03
N VAL A 217 15.53 15.84 17.52
CA VAL A 217 14.08 15.88 17.79
C VAL A 217 13.87 15.81 19.29
N GLY A 218 13.21 16.84 19.85
CA GLY A 218 12.97 16.96 21.28
C GLY A 218 11.64 16.37 21.72
N PHE A 219 11.55 15.93 22.97
CA PHE A 219 10.31 15.47 23.59
C PHE A 219 10.20 15.95 25.05
N GLY A 220 8.96 16.17 25.51
CA GLY A 220 8.65 16.58 26.88
C GLY A 220 9.20 17.97 27.23
N GLY A 221 9.53 18.16 28.51
CA GLY A 221 10.11 19.40 29.01
C GLY A 221 9.09 20.51 29.27
N HIS A 222 9.53 21.76 29.08
CA HIS A 222 8.73 22.94 29.40
C HIS A 222 8.99 24.10 28.43
N VAL A 223 8.10 25.08 28.43
CA VAL A 223 8.22 26.28 27.61
C VAL A 223 8.50 27.47 28.52
N THR A 224 9.54 28.21 28.23
CA THR A 224 9.86 29.49 28.88
C THR A 224 9.32 30.67 28.05
N MET A 225 9.02 31.78 28.73
CA MET A 225 8.62 33.03 28.10
C MET A 225 9.61 34.13 28.49
N THR A 226 10.19 34.78 27.51
CA THR A 226 11.05 35.96 27.72
C THR A 226 10.45 37.18 27.06
N SER A 227 10.37 38.30 27.80
CA SER A 227 9.91 39.58 27.26
C SER A 227 11.12 40.30 26.63
N GLN A 228 11.02 40.65 25.34
CA GLN A 228 12.00 41.47 24.63
C GLN A 228 11.36 42.85 24.34
N GLY A 229 11.43 43.78 25.32
CA GLY A 229 10.88 45.13 25.17
C GLY A 229 9.35 45.23 25.17
N ASP A 230 8.81 46.38 24.73
CA ASP A 230 7.37 46.62 24.72
C ASP A 230 6.64 45.67 23.75
N HIS A 231 5.97 44.69 24.34
CA HIS A 231 4.99 43.79 23.71
C HIS A 231 5.49 42.57 22.93
N HIS A 232 6.80 42.26 22.84
CA HIS A 232 7.24 41.02 22.22
C HIS A 232 7.54 39.93 23.27
N ILE A 233 6.68 38.92 23.36
CA ILE A 233 6.88 37.70 24.17
C ILE A 233 7.45 36.63 23.26
N ARG A 234 8.71 36.25 23.49
CA ARG A 234 9.34 35.11 22.83
C ARG A 234 9.09 33.87 23.70
N ARG A 235 8.66 32.80 23.08
CA ARG A 235 8.50 31.49 23.71
C ARG A 235 9.63 30.59 23.22
N HIS A 236 10.20 29.83 24.15
CA HIS A 236 11.25 28.86 23.80
C HIS A 236 10.98 27.53 24.48
N TRP A 237 10.99 26.46 23.69
CA TRP A 237 10.80 25.10 24.17
C TRP A 237 12.14 24.51 24.63
N HIS A 238 12.16 23.96 25.84
CA HIS A 238 13.27 23.22 26.43
C HIS A 238 12.85 21.75 26.55
N PRO A 239 13.18 20.89 25.58
CA PRO A 239 12.83 19.47 25.66
C PRO A 239 13.53 18.77 26.81
N ALA A 240 12.85 17.80 27.45
CA ALA A 240 13.42 16.97 28.51
C ALA A 240 14.35 15.88 28.00
N GLU A 241 14.10 15.41 26.78
CA GLU A 241 14.95 14.45 26.07
C GLU A 241 15.07 14.82 24.60
N THR A 242 16.15 14.37 23.96
CA THR A 242 16.39 14.53 22.53
C THR A 242 16.79 13.19 21.90
N VAL A 243 16.34 12.98 20.65
CA VAL A 243 16.69 11.82 19.83
C VAL A 243 17.27 12.33 18.52
N ASN A 244 18.36 11.74 18.06
CA ASN A 244 18.94 12.05 16.76
C ASN A 244 18.18 11.31 15.65
N ALA A 245 17.73 12.05 14.66
CA ALA A 245 17.19 11.52 13.41
C ALA A 245 18.31 11.53 12.36
N VAL A 246 18.82 10.33 12.02
CA VAL A 246 19.91 10.15 11.06
C VAL A 246 19.33 9.73 9.72
N ALA A 247 19.67 10.47 8.66
CA ALA A 247 19.12 10.22 7.32
C ALA A 247 19.76 9.00 6.62
N HIS A 248 18.93 8.24 5.92
CA HIS A 248 19.31 7.20 4.97
C HIS A 248 18.57 7.45 3.67
N ASP A 249 19.28 7.67 2.58
CA ASP A 249 18.71 8.00 1.29
C ASP A 249 18.63 6.76 0.40
N VAL A 250 17.44 6.47 -0.15
CA VAL A 250 17.22 5.43 -1.16
C VAL A 250 16.85 6.13 -2.47
N PRO A 251 17.61 5.94 -3.56
CA PRO A 251 17.27 6.55 -4.84
C PRO A 251 16.06 5.85 -5.48
N ILE A 252 15.13 6.64 -5.99
CA ILE A 252 13.95 6.19 -6.74
C ILE A 252 14.13 6.62 -8.19
N VAL A 253 14.46 5.67 -9.05
CA VAL A 253 14.72 5.93 -10.46
C VAL A 253 13.43 5.94 -11.26
N GLY A 254 13.24 6.99 -12.07
CA GLY A 254 12.12 7.11 -13.00
C GLY A 254 12.37 6.35 -14.30
N TRP A 255 11.31 6.24 -15.10
CA TRP A 255 11.31 5.53 -16.37
C TRP A 255 12.42 6.03 -17.31
N ARG A 256 13.17 5.07 -17.89
CA ARG A 256 14.34 5.29 -18.75
C ARG A 256 15.48 6.08 -18.10
N GLY A 257 15.55 6.11 -16.78
CA GLY A 257 16.60 6.79 -16.04
C GLY A 257 16.61 8.32 -16.17
N LYS A 258 15.51 8.92 -16.66
CA LYS A 258 15.44 10.37 -16.95
C LYS A 258 15.60 11.27 -15.73
N HIS A 259 15.10 10.82 -14.58
CA HIS A 259 15.15 11.56 -13.34
C HIS A 259 15.25 10.58 -12.15
N VAL A 260 15.90 11.02 -11.08
CA VAL A 260 16.03 10.24 -9.84
C VAL A 260 15.57 11.09 -8.67
N ASN A 261 14.54 10.63 -7.96
CA ASN A 261 14.09 11.20 -6.71
C ASN A 261 14.73 10.48 -5.51
N VAL A 262 14.61 11.05 -4.34
CA VAL A 262 15.17 10.49 -3.10
C VAL A 262 14.04 10.14 -2.14
N LEU A 263 14.07 8.92 -1.62
CA LEU A 263 13.33 8.54 -0.42
C LEU A 263 14.28 8.61 0.77
N ARG A 264 14.12 9.63 1.62
CA ARG A 264 14.90 9.84 2.84
C ARG A 264 14.17 9.25 4.03
N LEU A 265 14.80 8.26 4.64
CA LEU A 265 14.28 7.53 5.77
C LEU A 265 15.08 7.88 7.03
N TRP A 266 14.37 8.21 8.11
CA TRP A 266 14.96 8.62 9.38
C TRP A 266 15.15 7.41 10.30
N LYS A 267 16.37 7.21 10.78
CA LYS A 267 16.71 6.26 11.83
C LYS A 267 16.85 7.01 13.15
N ALA A 268 16.20 6.52 14.18
CA ALA A 268 16.32 7.09 15.52
C ALA A 268 17.55 6.55 16.24
N GLU A 269 18.37 7.46 16.76
CA GLU A 269 19.59 7.14 17.51
C GLU A 269 19.66 8.00 18.80
N ALA A 270 20.19 7.43 19.87
CA ALA A 270 20.43 8.17 21.10
C ALA A 270 21.62 9.13 20.95
N ASP A 271 21.62 10.27 21.68
CA ASP A 271 22.77 11.18 21.76
C ASP A 271 24.01 10.47 22.29
N ALA A 272 23.83 9.61 23.30
CA ALA A 272 24.90 8.78 23.86
C ALA A 272 24.52 7.29 23.73
N PRO A 273 25.30 6.48 23.00
CA PRO A 273 24.98 5.07 22.79
C PRO A 273 25.12 4.23 24.06
N VAL A 274 25.95 4.66 25.01
CA VAL A 274 26.17 3.99 26.31
C VAL A 274 26.46 5.04 27.38
N GLU A 275 25.82 4.94 28.53
CA GLU A 275 26.18 5.69 29.75
C GLU A 275 27.41 5.03 30.40
N LEU A 276 28.60 5.42 29.99
CA LEU A 276 29.84 4.72 30.32
C LEU A 276 30.08 4.61 31.83
N ALA A 277 29.68 5.62 32.61
CA ALA A 277 29.79 5.60 34.08
C ALA A 277 28.95 4.46 34.71
N ARG A 278 27.72 4.28 34.28
CA ARG A 278 26.85 3.19 34.71
C ARG A 278 27.38 1.82 34.26
N PHE A 279 27.84 1.73 33.01
CA PHE A 279 28.43 0.51 32.47
C PHE A 279 29.62 0.04 33.31
N ASN A 280 30.55 0.97 33.66
CA ASN A 280 31.73 0.68 34.48
C ASN A 280 31.37 0.40 35.96
N ALA A 281 30.21 0.86 36.43
CA ALA A 281 29.69 0.54 37.74
C ALA A 281 28.98 -0.85 37.80
N GLY A 282 28.91 -1.59 36.68
CA GLY A 282 28.31 -2.92 36.58
C GLY A 282 26.85 -2.93 36.18
N ASP A 283 26.19 -1.79 36.02
CA ASP A 283 24.82 -1.68 35.49
C ASP A 283 24.84 -1.64 33.93
N HIS A 284 25.16 -2.77 33.30
CA HIS A 284 25.29 -2.89 31.87
C HIS A 284 23.96 -2.68 31.12
N VAL A 285 22.83 -3.13 31.72
CA VAL A 285 21.49 -2.99 31.13
C VAL A 285 20.99 -1.56 31.24
N GLY A 286 21.10 -0.95 32.43
CA GLY A 286 20.72 0.43 32.65
C GLY A 286 21.55 1.42 31.81
N ALA A 287 22.82 1.10 31.56
CA ALA A 287 23.71 1.91 30.75
C ALA A 287 23.27 2.05 29.27
N VAL A 288 22.45 1.14 28.76
CA VAL A 288 21.91 1.17 27.37
C VAL A 288 20.40 1.44 27.33
N ALA A 289 19.75 1.66 28.45
CA ALA A 289 18.31 1.87 28.52
C ALA A 289 17.85 3.12 27.73
N GLY A 290 18.60 4.21 27.80
CA GLY A 290 18.34 5.42 27.02
C GLY A 290 18.42 5.19 25.51
N ARG A 291 19.42 4.42 25.08
CA ARG A 291 19.56 3.98 23.69
C ARG A 291 18.35 3.14 23.24
N ALA A 292 17.94 2.16 24.02
CA ALA A 292 16.82 1.30 23.69
C ALA A 292 15.50 2.09 23.54
N ARG A 293 15.27 3.12 24.37
CA ARG A 293 14.11 4.01 24.26
C ARG A 293 14.14 4.85 22.98
N ALA A 294 15.28 5.46 22.66
CA ALA A 294 15.43 6.26 21.44
C ALA A 294 15.21 5.40 20.17
N GLU A 295 15.91 4.27 20.09
CA GLU A 295 15.82 3.35 18.95
C GLU A 295 14.43 2.72 18.78
N ALA A 296 13.63 2.59 19.84
CA ALA A 296 12.26 2.04 19.77
C ALA A 296 11.39 2.80 18.76
N ILE A 297 11.64 4.11 18.57
CA ILE A 297 10.90 4.96 17.63
C ILE A 297 10.99 4.41 16.19
N SER A 298 12.15 3.90 15.77
CA SER A 298 12.35 3.39 14.41
C SER A 298 12.39 1.85 14.32
N ARG A 299 11.89 1.11 15.32
CA ARG A 299 11.98 -0.35 15.29
C ARG A 299 10.83 -1.02 14.55
N VAL A 300 9.60 -0.68 14.88
CA VAL A 300 8.39 -1.40 14.41
C VAL A 300 7.39 -0.40 13.87
N LEU A 301 6.81 -0.71 12.71
CA LEU A 301 5.70 0.03 12.12
C LEU A 301 4.39 -0.36 12.83
N TYR A 302 3.60 0.63 13.22
CA TYR A 302 2.32 0.46 13.90
C TYR A 302 2.40 -0.40 15.18
N PRO A 303 3.16 0.04 16.20
CA PRO A 303 3.06 -0.58 17.50
C PRO A 303 1.61 -0.52 17.99
N SER A 304 1.21 -1.53 18.80
CA SER A 304 -0.16 -1.57 19.35
C SER A 304 -0.43 -0.30 20.17
N ASP A 305 -1.56 0.34 19.92
CA ASP A 305 -2.06 1.54 20.60
C ASP A 305 -3.13 1.24 21.68
N SER A 306 -3.26 -0.03 22.03
CA SER A 306 -4.18 -0.49 23.08
C SER A 306 -3.74 -0.10 24.50
N SER A 307 -2.48 0.32 24.68
CA SER A 307 -1.94 0.83 25.94
C SER A 307 -1.49 2.30 25.80
N ALA A 308 -1.36 2.99 26.94
CA ALA A 308 -0.87 4.37 26.98
C ALA A 308 0.55 4.50 26.41
N GLU A 309 1.42 3.52 26.69
CA GLU A 309 2.79 3.47 26.19
C GLU A 309 2.84 3.27 24.67
N GLY A 310 1.93 2.45 24.14
CA GLY A 310 1.79 2.25 22.71
C GLY A 310 1.29 3.49 21.98
N GLN A 311 0.30 4.20 22.54
CA GLN A 311 -0.15 5.49 22.04
C GLN A 311 0.97 6.54 22.06
N GLU A 312 1.73 6.62 23.17
CA GLU A 312 2.88 7.52 23.23
C GLU A 312 3.92 7.19 22.15
N LEU A 313 4.25 5.91 21.98
CA LEU A 313 5.24 5.51 20.96
C LEU A 313 4.78 5.87 19.54
N ARG A 314 3.50 5.70 19.21
CA ARG A 314 2.95 6.13 17.91
C ARG A 314 3.05 7.64 17.72
N LEU A 315 2.67 8.43 18.70
CA LEU A 315 2.81 9.90 18.62
C LEU A 315 4.29 10.32 18.52
N ARG A 316 5.19 9.63 19.21
CA ARG A 316 6.65 9.84 19.08
C ARG A 316 7.13 9.54 17.65
N GLN A 317 6.66 8.47 17.02
CA GLN A 317 6.98 8.14 15.62
C GLN A 317 6.51 9.23 14.67
N GLU A 318 5.27 9.68 14.77
CA GLU A 318 4.67 10.71 13.94
C GLU A 318 5.42 12.05 14.07
N PHE A 319 5.71 12.47 15.30
CA PHE A 319 6.46 13.70 15.53
C PHE A 319 7.93 13.58 15.09
N PHE A 320 8.58 12.46 15.39
CA PHE A 320 9.99 12.23 15.06
C PHE A 320 10.28 12.43 13.57
N PHE A 321 9.55 11.71 12.70
CA PHE A 321 9.85 11.82 11.26
C PHE A 321 9.40 13.15 10.68
N THR A 322 8.29 13.70 11.18
CA THR A 322 7.76 15.00 10.73
C THR A 322 8.71 16.13 11.07
N SER A 323 9.18 16.22 12.33
CA SER A 323 10.10 17.25 12.78
C SER A 323 11.44 17.18 12.03
N ALA A 324 12.05 15.98 11.92
CA ALA A 324 13.29 15.79 11.17
C ALA A 324 13.16 16.21 9.70
N SER A 325 12.03 15.87 9.07
CA SER A 325 11.75 16.22 7.67
C SER A 325 11.58 17.72 7.47
N LEU A 326 10.85 18.39 8.36
CA LEU A 326 10.68 19.86 8.31
C LEU A 326 11.98 20.59 8.57
N GLN A 327 12.79 20.17 9.54
CA GLN A 327 14.12 20.73 9.78
C GLN A 327 15.03 20.60 8.54
N ASP A 328 15.04 19.43 7.89
CA ASP A 328 15.83 19.18 6.67
C ASP A 328 15.39 20.07 5.50
N LEU A 329 14.08 20.12 5.23
CA LEU A 329 13.58 20.92 4.11
C LEU A 329 13.74 22.42 4.32
N VAL A 330 13.52 22.93 5.56
CA VAL A 330 13.71 24.35 5.90
C VAL A 330 15.20 24.72 5.76
N ARG A 331 16.11 23.92 6.30
CA ARG A 331 17.56 24.13 6.15
C ARG A 331 17.97 24.19 4.67
N ARG A 332 17.49 23.25 3.85
CA ARG A 332 17.77 23.25 2.40
C ARG A 332 17.21 24.49 1.72
N HIS A 333 15.97 24.85 2.03
CA HIS A 333 15.36 26.03 1.44
C HIS A 333 16.12 27.31 1.78
N VAL A 334 16.53 27.50 3.04
CA VAL A 334 17.34 28.64 3.45
C VAL A 334 18.68 28.67 2.71
N ALA A 335 19.35 27.53 2.58
CA ALA A 335 20.62 27.43 1.85
C ALA A 335 20.47 27.72 0.35
N GLU A 336 19.38 27.32 -0.27
CA GLU A 336 19.14 27.48 -1.72
C GLU A 336 18.53 28.83 -2.08
N ARG A 337 17.68 29.43 -1.22
CA ARG A 337 16.84 30.61 -1.52
C ARG A 337 17.02 31.78 -0.57
N GLY A 338 17.59 31.58 0.59
CA GLY A 338 17.88 32.61 1.59
C GLY A 338 16.69 33.08 2.43
N SER A 339 15.46 33.09 1.91
CA SER A 339 14.27 33.63 2.58
C SER A 339 13.17 32.59 2.75
N LEU A 340 12.67 32.40 3.97
CA LEU A 340 11.55 31.52 4.28
C LEU A 340 10.20 32.05 3.80
N ARG A 341 10.06 33.37 3.55
CA ARG A 341 8.83 33.95 2.97
C ARG A 341 8.51 33.40 1.58
N SER A 342 9.54 32.94 0.87
CA SER A 342 9.37 32.29 -0.45
C SER A 342 9.14 30.79 -0.40
N LEU A 343 9.02 30.18 0.79
CA LEU A 343 8.84 28.74 0.93
C LEU A 343 7.61 28.20 0.14
N PRO A 344 6.44 28.85 0.17
CA PRO A 344 5.27 28.37 -0.60
C PRO A 344 5.48 28.36 -2.12
N ASP A 345 6.34 29.23 -2.63
CA ASP A 345 6.64 29.31 -4.07
C ASP A 345 7.58 28.18 -4.54
N HIS A 346 8.41 27.66 -3.62
CA HIS A 346 9.47 26.72 -3.96
C HIS A 346 9.32 25.33 -3.31
N ALA A 347 8.32 25.16 -2.43
CA ALA A 347 8.01 23.89 -1.78
C ALA A 347 6.52 23.62 -1.78
N ALA A 348 6.17 22.33 -1.97
CA ALA A 348 4.84 21.79 -1.69
C ALA A 348 5.02 20.59 -0.77
N ILE A 349 4.42 20.62 0.41
CA ILE A 349 4.53 19.56 1.42
C ILE A 349 3.21 18.80 1.42
N GLN A 350 3.24 17.52 1.03
CA GLN A 350 2.07 16.65 1.02
C GLN A 350 2.03 15.78 2.26
N LEU A 351 0.97 15.91 3.04
CA LEU A 351 0.66 15.08 4.21
C LEU A 351 -0.12 13.85 3.74
N ASN A 352 0.50 12.68 3.86
CA ASN A 352 -0.11 11.41 3.49
C ASN A 352 -0.84 10.82 4.69
N ASP A 353 -2.14 11.04 4.77
CA ASP A 353 -3.04 10.84 5.91
C ASP A 353 -2.77 11.81 7.08
N THR A 354 -3.34 11.50 8.26
CA THR A 354 -3.20 12.33 9.48
C THR A 354 -1.89 12.10 10.23
N HIS A 355 -1.14 11.05 9.91
CA HIS A 355 0.11 10.72 10.59
C HIS A 355 1.10 11.88 10.66
N PRO A 356 1.32 12.68 9.59
CA PRO A 356 2.17 13.85 9.64
C PRO A 356 1.41 15.15 9.97
N ALA A 357 0.17 15.14 10.46
CA ALA A 357 -0.62 16.35 10.72
C ALA A 357 0.02 17.27 11.77
N ILE A 358 0.86 16.73 12.65
CA ILE A 358 1.69 17.49 13.60
C ILE A 358 2.68 18.45 12.88
N ALA A 359 2.84 18.34 11.56
CA ALA A 359 3.58 19.28 10.72
C ALA A 359 3.03 20.71 10.83
N VAL A 360 1.72 20.86 11.05
CA VAL A 360 1.11 22.19 11.19
C VAL A 360 1.73 22.96 12.35
N PRO A 361 1.66 22.52 13.62
CA PRO A 361 2.28 23.23 14.72
C PRO A 361 3.80 23.16 14.74
N GLU A 362 4.44 22.13 14.15
CA GLU A 362 5.90 22.05 14.12
C GLU A 362 6.50 23.02 13.11
N LEU A 363 5.92 23.19 11.93
CA LEU A 363 6.39 24.20 10.98
C LEU A 363 6.20 25.60 11.55
N MET A 364 5.08 25.87 12.22
CA MET A 364 4.86 27.12 12.96
C MET A 364 5.95 27.35 14.01
N ARG A 365 6.29 26.34 14.82
CA ARG A 365 7.36 26.44 15.82
C ARG A 365 8.72 26.77 15.18
N ILE A 366 9.12 26.03 14.15
CA ILE A 366 10.39 26.25 13.45
C ILE A 366 10.45 27.69 12.91
N LEU A 367 9.40 28.14 12.22
CA LEU A 367 9.36 29.48 11.64
C LEU A 367 9.44 30.59 12.70
N MET A 368 8.72 30.43 13.81
CA MET A 368 8.68 31.45 14.88
C MET A 368 9.87 31.40 15.81
N GLU A 369 10.34 30.21 16.22
CA GLU A 369 11.35 30.08 17.27
C GLU A 369 12.79 30.00 16.72
N ASP A 370 12.96 29.24 15.63
CA ASP A 370 14.27 29.03 15.05
C ASP A 370 14.63 30.13 14.03
N HIS A 371 13.63 30.84 13.48
CA HIS A 371 13.80 31.85 12.43
C HIS A 371 13.14 33.21 12.72
N ASP A 372 12.61 33.42 13.91
CA ASP A 372 12.08 34.72 14.40
C ASP A 372 10.97 35.36 13.53
N LEU A 373 10.16 34.54 12.83
CA LEU A 373 9.04 35.07 12.06
C LEU A 373 7.83 35.35 12.98
N PRO A 374 7.08 36.46 12.71
CA PRO A 374 5.83 36.72 13.43
C PRO A 374 4.76 35.64 13.12
N TRP A 375 3.78 35.51 14.02
CA TRP A 375 2.73 34.50 13.93
C TRP A 375 1.97 34.53 12.60
N GLU A 376 1.59 35.70 12.13
CA GLU A 376 0.82 35.89 10.90
C GLU A 376 1.59 35.39 9.67
N ASP A 377 2.88 35.75 9.57
CA ASP A 377 3.75 35.31 8.49
C ASP A 377 3.98 33.78 8.54
N ALA A 378 4.26 33.26 9.75
CA ALA A 378 4.46 31.83 9.95
C ALA A 378 3.20 31.02 9.60
N TRP A 379 2.00 31.53 9.98
CA TRP A 379 0.73 30.88 9.62
C TRP A 379 0.46 30.88 8.12
N GLN A 380 0.66 32.01 7.47
CA GLN A 380 0.49 32.13 6.02
C GLN A 380 1.42 31.19 5.25
N ILE A 381 2.71 31.15 5.64
CA ILE A 381 3.69 30.24 5.04
C ILE A 381 3.27 28.77 5.27
N THR A 382 2.87 28.42 6.49
CA THR A 382 2.47 27.06 6.85
C THR A 382 1.26 26.63 6.03
N SER A 383 0.19 27.40 6.05
CA SER A 383 -1.07 27.07 5.39
C SER A 383 -0.99 27.08 3.86
N ASP A 384 -0.07 27.86 3.27
CA ASP A 384 0.15 27.88 1.82
C ASP A 384 1.06 26.76 1.31
N THR A 385 1.89 26.17 2.20
CA THR A 385 2.87 25.14 1.82
C THR A 385 2.38 23.73 2.03
N LEU A 386 1.51 23.50 3.04
CA LEU A 386 0.98 22.18 3.39
C LEU A 386 -0.24 21.80 2.54
N HIS A 387 -0.34 20.52 2.21
CA HIS A 387 -1.48 19.90 1.54
C HIS A 387 -1.78 18.56 2.21
N TYR A 388 -3.05 18.18 2.30
CA TYR A 388 -3.49 16.99 3.03
C TYR A 388 -4.28 16.03 2.15
N THR A 389 -3.91 14.75 2.15
CA THR A 389 -4.70 13.66 1.58
C THR A 389 -5.34 12.86 2.70
N ASN A 390 -6.67 12.75 2.70
CA ASN A 390 -7.40 11.84 3.57
C ASN A 390 -7.56 10.47 2.89
N HIS A 391 -7.36 9.38 3.65
CA HIS A 391 -7.45 8.01 3.14
C HIS A 391 -8.56 7.17 3.81
N THR A 392 -9.36 7.75 4.71
CA THR A 392 -10.37 6.97 5.43
C THR A 392 -11.63 7.77 5.74
N LEU A 393 -12.77 7.04 5.78
CA LEU A 393 -14.04 7.56 6.28
C LEU A 393 -14.42 6.91 7.61
N LEU A 394 -13.70 5.88 8.04
CA LEU A 394 -13.99 5.19 9.29
C LEU A 394 -13.63 6.09 10.49
N PRO A 395 -14.59 6.42 11.38
CA PRO A 395 -14.34 7.31 12.52
C PRO A 395 -13.21 6.83 13.43
N GLU A 396 -13.08 5.52 13.62
CA GLU A 396 -12.04 4.90 14.44
C GLU A 396 -10.62 5.01 13.84
N ALA A 397 -10.52 5.29 12.54
CA ALA A 397 -9.25 5.48 11.84
C ALA A 397 -8.88 6.97 11.69
N LEU A 398 -9.77 7.90 12.10
CA LEU A 398 -9.47 9.32 12.21
C LEU A 398 -8.74 9.56 13.53
N GLU A 399 -7.44 9.80 13.45
CA GLU A 399 -6.59 9.91 14.62
C GLU A 399 -6.98 11.06 15.55
N THR A 400 -7.02 10.72 16.84
CA THR A 400 -7.16 11.70 17.92
C THR A 400 -6.16 11.38 19.02
N TRP A 401 -5.54 12.41 19.62
CA TRP A 401 -4.58 12.21 20.70
C TRP A 401 -5.11 12.83 22.01
N PRO A 402 -4.99 12.14 23.17
CA PRO A 402 -5.35 12.74 24.46
C PRO A 402 -4.57 14.05 24.68
N VAL A 403 -5.27 15.09 25.10
CA VAL A 403 -4.65 16.40 25.38
C VAL A 403 -3.53 16.27 26.41
N GLU A 404 -3.72 15.48 27.47
CA GLU A 404 -2.70 15.24 28.49
C GLU A 404 -1.41 14.63 27.93
N LEU A 405 -1.53 13.70 26.97
CA LEU A 405 -0.40 13.11 26.29
C LEU A 405 0.33 14.17 25.45
N MET A 406 -0.41 14.98 24.69
CA MET A 406 0.15 16.05 23.87
C MET A 406 0.83 17.13 24.71
N GLU A 407 0.22 17.58 25.84
CA GLU A 407 0.80 18.56 26.75
C GLU A 407 2.08 18.03 27.41
N ARG A 408 2.12 16.75 27.77
CA ARG A 408 3.29 16.12 28.38
C ARG A 408 4.43 15.91 27.39
N LEU A 409 4.12 15.46 26.18
CA LEU A 409 5.12 15.06 25.19
C LEU A 409 5.57 16.22 24.31
N LEU A 410 4.63 17.09 23.93
CA LEU A 410 4.81 18.20 22.96
C LEU A 410 4.18 19.50 23.47
N PRO A 411 4.64 20.02 24.64
CA PRO A 411 3.98 21.13 25.33
C PRO A 411 3.90 22.40 24.47
N ARG A 412 4.89 22.66 23.65
CA ARG A 412 4.91 23.85 22.77
C ARG A 412 3.93 23.71 21.61
N HIS A 413 3.86 22.54 21.00
CA HIS A 413 2.92 22.25 19.92
C HIS A 413 1.49 22.35 20.40
N MET A 414 1.22 21.87 21.61
CA MET A 414 -0.13 22.00 22.20
C MET A 414 -0.52 23.46 22.43
N GLN A 415 0.41 24.35 22.87
CA GLN A 415 0.14 25.79 22.95
C GLN A 415 -0.18 26.40 21.58
N ILE A 416 0.50 25.97 20.52
CA ILE A 416 0.25 26.42 19.15
C ILE A 416 -1.12 25.94 18.69
N ILE A 417 -1.46 24.67 18.92
CA ILE A 417 -2.78 24.09 18.56
C ILE A 417 -3.91 24.85 19.29
N TYR A 418 -3.77 25.14 20.59
CA TYR A 418 -4.75 25.94 21.31
C TYR A 418 -4.94 27.31 20.69
N LEU A 419 -3.86 27.97 20.29
CA LEU A 419 -3.97 29.30 19.67
C LEU A 419 -4.61 29.23 18.29
N ILE A 420 -4.24 28.24 17.47
CA ILE A 420 -4.90 28.00 16.16
C ILE A 420 -6.39 27.78 16.37
N ASN A 421 -6.77 26.90 17.31
CA ASN A 421 -8.16 26.59 17.60
C ASN A 421 -8.93 27.83 18.07
N TRP A 422 -8.35 28.62 18.97
CA TRP A 422 -8.98 29.83 19.48
C TRP A 422 -9.21 30.87 18.37
N LEU A 423 -8.21 31.14 17.53
CA LEU A 423 -8.31 32.07 16.40
C LEU A 423 -9.38 31.62 15.40
N HIS A 424 -9.37 30.32 15.05
CA HIS A 424 -10.33 29.73 14.15
C HIS A 424 -11.78 29.89 14.69
N LEU A 425 -12.00 29.50 15.94
CA LEU A 425 -13.35 29.59 16.57
C LEU A 425 -13.80 31.05 16.73
N GLU A 426 -12.90 31.99 17.04
CA GLU A 426 -13.22 33.41 17.12
C GLU A 426 -13.65 33.98 15.76
N GLU A 427 -12.93 33.61 14.68
CA GLU A 427 -13.28 34.00 13.32
C GLU A 427 -14.66 33.46 12.93
N GLN A 428 -14.93 32.15 13.17
CA GLN A 428 -16.26 31.58 12.88
C GLN A 428 -17.36 32.20 13.70
N SER A 429 -17.09 32.58 14.94
CA SER A 429 -18.07 33.28 15.80
C SER A 429 -18.42 34.66 15.25
N LYS A 430 -17.45 35.41 14.69
CA LYS A 430 -17.67 36.73 14.08
C LYS A 430 -18.43 36.65 12.74
N ASN A 431 -18.16 35.59 11.97
CA ASN A 431 -18.75 35.38 10.65
C ASN A 431 -20.18 34.81 10.69
N ARG A 432 -20.74 34.56 11.88
CA ARG A 432 -22.07 34.01 12.12
C ARG A 432 -23.19 34.94 11.62
N ARG A 433 -23.35 35.04 10.32
CA ARG A 433 -24.53 35.66 9.69
C ARG A 433 -25.58 34.59 9.37
N GLY A 434 -26.39 34.20 10.39
CA GLY A 434 -27.64 33.49 10.19
C GLY A 434 -27.60 31.97 9.95
N GLY A 435 -26.49 31.27 10.16
CA GLY A 435 -26.40 29.80 10.07
C GLY A 435 -26.30 29.13 11.43
N THR A 436 -26.95 27.99 11.60
CA THR A 436 -26.94 27.15 12.82
C THR A 436 -25.95 25.99 12.65
N PHE A 437 -24.65 26.26 12.55
CA PHE A 437 -23.71 25.13 12.72
C PHE A 437 -23.20 25.13 14.17
N ASP A 438 -22.93 23.91 14.65
CA ASP A 438 -22.35 23.72 15.97
C ASP A 438 -20.86 24.08 15.92
N ILE A 439 -20.46 25.12 16.69
CA ILE A 439 -19.05 25.53 16.74
C ILE A 439 -18.14 24.40 17.26
N SER A 440 -18.65 23.46 18.05
CA SER A 440 -17.91 22.31 18.54
C SER A 440 -17.53 21.36 17.40
N ALA A 441 -18.30 21.31 16.32
CA ALA A 441 -18.05 20.44 15.17
C ALA A 441 -16.78 20.85 14.42
N VAL A 442 -16.39 22.12 14.43
CA VAL A 442 -15.20 22.65 13.76
C VAL A 442 -14.02 22.88 14.69
N SER A 443 -14.18 22.65 16.01
CA SER A 443 -13.10 22.73 16.99
C SER A 443 -12.02 21.68 16.72
N LEU A 444 -10.75 22.04 16.91
CA LEU A 444 -9.62 21.10 16.88
C LEU A 444 -9.56 20.20 18.12
N ILE A 445 -10.30 20.54 19.17
CA ILE A 445 -10.38 19.79 20.43
C ILE A 445 -11.77 19.18 20.57
N ASP A 446 -11.82 17.87 20.68
CA ASP A 446 -13.03 17.14 21.06
C ASP A 446 -13.09 17.06 22.59
N GLU A 447 -14.23 17.48 23.16
CA GLU A 447 -14.48 17.46 24.60
C GLU A 447 -15.58 16.44 25.00
N SER A 448 -16.15 15.71 24.03
CA SER A 448 -17.30 14.83 24.26
C SER A 448 -16.95 13.54 25.03
N ASN A 449 -15.70 13.05 24.86
CA ASN A 449 -15.23 11.81 25.53
C ASN A 449 -13.78 11.96 26.01
N GLY A 450 -13.56 12.79 27.03
CA GLY A 450 -12.25 13.27 27.39
C GLY A 450 -11.74 14.30 26.38
N ARG A 451 -10.74 15.09 26.75
CA ARG A 451 -10.20 16.11 25.84
C ARG A 451 -9.21 15.48 24.87
N ARG A 452 -9.50 15.57 23.59
CA ARG A 452 -8.66 14.97 22.53
C ARG A 452 -8.42 15.94 21.39
N VAL A 453 -7.18 15.99 20.89
CA VAL A 453 -6.84 16.75 19.68
C VAL A 453 -7.26 15.94 18.46
N ARG A 454 -8.04 16.55 17.56
CA ARG A 454 -8.51 15.95 16.30
C ARG A 454 -7.52 16.24 15.17
N MET A 455 -6.77 15.23 14.73
CA MET A 455 -5.69 15.41 13.75
C MET A 455 -6.20 15.69 12.34
N GLY A 456 -7.35 15.13 11.94
CA GLY A 456 -7.99 15.41 10.65
C GLY A 456 -8.39 16.89 10.48
N PRO A 457 -9.18 17.48 11.40
CA PRO A 457 -9.47 18.93 11.42
C PRO A 457 -8.20 19.80 11.49
N LEU A 458 -7.17 19.41 12.24
CA LEU A 458 -5.90 20.13 12.30
C LEU A 458 -5.21 20.15 10.91
N ALA A 459 -5.10 18.99 10.25
CA ALA A 459 -4.53 18.88 8.92
C ALA A 459 -5.36 19.65 7.89
N PHE A 460 -6.69 19.57 7.97
CA PHE A 460 -7.59 20.32 7.11
C PHE A 460 -7.35 21.82 7.23
N HIS A 461 -7.37 22.36 8.46
CA HIS A 461 -7.24 23.79 8.69
C HIS A 461 -5.86 24.33 8.28
N GLY A 462 -4.78 23.61 8.60
CA GLY A 462 -3.40 23.99 8.29
C GLY A 462 -2.96 23.73 6.83
N SER A 463 -3.83 23.20 5.96
CA SER A 463 -3.48 22.88 4.58
C SER A 463 -4.15 23.80 3.58
N ARG A 464 -3.48 24.11 2.47
CA ARG A 464 -4.03 24.89 1.36
C ARG A 464 -5.09 24.12 0.58
N ARG A 465 -4.86 22.83 0.33
CA ARG A 465 -5.75 21.91 -0.36
C ARG A 465 -5.85 20.60 0.42
N VAL A 466 -7.05 20.03 0.38
CA VAL A 466 -7.36 18.71 0.94
C VAL A 466 -7.91 17.86 -0.18
N ASN A 467 -7.54 16.59 -0.27
CA ASN A 467 -8.14 15.72 -1.27
C ASN A 467 -8.61 14.38 -0.71
N GLY A 468 -9.70 13.89 -1.29
CA GLY A 468 -10.09 12.49 -1.23
C GLY A 468 -9.40 11.70 -2.35
N VAL A 469 -9.58 10.38 -2.35
CA VAL A 469 -8.82 9.44 -3.19
C VAL A 469 -9.67 8.62 -4.16
N SER A 470 -10.96 8.92 -4.26
CA SER A 470 -11.93 8.54 -5.29
C SER A 470 -13.07 9.53 -5.32
N ALA A 471 -13.88 9.52 -6.38
CA ALA A 471 -15.01 10.44 -6.53
C ALA A 471 -15.99 10.30 -5.35
N LEU A 472 -16.45 9.06 -5.06
CA LEU A 472 -17.34 8.78 -3.95
C LEU A 472 -16.74 9.21 -2.60
N HIS A 473 -15.48 8.86 -2.36
CA HIS A 473 -14.78 9.23 -1.13
C HIS A 473 -14.76 10.75 -0.92
N SER A 474 -14.46 11.50 -1.96
CA SER A 474 -14.40 12.96 -1.89
C SER A 474 -15.76 13.58 -1.58
N GLU A 475 -16.86 13.05 -2.14
CA GLU A 475 -18.22 13.50 -1.82
C GLU A 475 -18.63 13.12 -0.40
N LEU A 476 -18.27 11.92 0.07
CA LEU A 476 -18.50 11.50 1.45
C LEU A 476 -17.70 12.36 2.46
N LEU A 477 -16.48 12.76 2.14
CA LEU A 477 -15.71 13.71 2.97
C LEU A 477 -16.47 15.03 3.14
N LYS A 478 -17.04 15.58 2.06
CA LYS A 478 -17.80 16.83 2.06
C LYS A 478 -19.13 16.73 2.83
N SER A 479 -19.76 15.57 2.80
CA SER A 479 -21.09 15.35 3.40
C SER A 479 -21.07 14.74 4.80
N THR A 480 -19.92 14.17 5.24
CA THR A 480 -19.79 13.48 6.53
C THR A 480 -18.63 14.01 7.36
N VAL A 481 -17.40 13.53 7.14
CA VAL A 481 -16.20 13.76 7.98
C VAL A 481 -15.85 15.24 8.13
N PHE A 482 -15.87 16.00 7.04
CA PHE A 482 -15.53 17.42 7.01
C PHE A 482 -16.72 18.30 6.63
N LYS A 483 -17.95 17.83 6.85
CA LYS A 483 -19.17 18.54 6.44
C LYS A 483 -19.18 20.01 6.90
N ASP A 484 -18.92 20.25 8.17
CA ASP A 484 -18.99 21.61 8.74
C ASP A 484 -17.80 22.45 8.28
N LEU A 485 -16.61 21.89 8.19
CA LEU A 485 -15.42 22.55 7.65
C LEU A 485 -15.56 22.83 6.15
N HIS A 486 -16.17 21.92 5.38
CA HIS A 486 -16.47 22.14 3.95
C HIS A 486 -17.51 23.28 3.76
N THR A 487 -18.46 23.42 4.67
CA THR A 487 -19.41 24.54 4.61
C THR A 487 -18.71 25.90 4.78
N ILE A 488 -17.61 25.94 5.55
CA ILE A 488 -16.79 27.15 5.76
C ILE A 488 -15.84 27.38 4.56
N GLU A 489 -15.19 26.33 4.08
CA GLU A 489 -14.19 26.39 3.00
C GLU A 489 -14.55 25.43 1.85
N PRO A 490 -15.59 25.73 1.04
CA PRO A 490 -16.14 24.81 0.04
C PRO A 490 -15.18 24.44 -1.09
N GLU A 491 -14.21 25.31 -1.41
CA GLU A 491 -13.24 25.12 -2.50
C GLU A 491 -12.01 24.29 -2.06
N LYS A 492 -11.93 23.89 -0.78
CA LYS A 492 -10.70 23.28 -0.24
C LYS A 492 -10.58 21.80 -0.56
N ILE A 493 -11.72 21.06 -0.60
CA ILE A 493 -11.73 19.61 -0.87
C ILE A 493 -11.79 19.34 -2.38
N LEU A 494 -10.78 18.61 -2.88
CA LEU A 494 -10.69 18.15 -4.26
C LEU A 494 -10.79 16.62 -4.32
N ASN A 495 -11.11 16.08 -5.49
CA ASN A 495 -10.92 14.66 -5.78
C ASN A 495 -9.61 14.44 -6.54
N LYS A 496 -8.79 13.49 -6.06
CA LYS A 496 -7.65 12.95 -6.79
C LYS A 496 -7.68 11.43 -6.71
N THR A 497 -8.38 10.83 -7.65
CA THR A 497 -8.52 9.37 -7.69
C THR A 497 -7.16 8.71 -7.77
N ASN A 498 -6.93 7.72 -6.90
CA ASN A 498 -5.69 6.97 -6.85
C ASN A 498 -5.34 6.34 -8.20
N GLY A 499 -4.08 6.02 -8.36
CA GLY A 499 -3.55 5.29 -9.50
C GLY A 499 -2.44 4.33 -9.08
N ILE A 500 -1.99 3.55 -10.04
CA ILE A 500 -0.91 2.55 -9.88
C ILE A 500 0.15 2.76 -10.94
N THR A 501 1.41 2.43 -10.64
CA THR A 501 2.47 2.43 -11.64
C THR A 501 2.38 1.19 -12.53
N PHE A 502 2.28 1.40 -13.84
CA PHE A 502 2.20 0.31 -14.81
C PHE A 502 3.55 -0.36 -15.02
N ARG A 503 4.65 0.37 -14.79
CA ARG A 503 6.02 -0.17 -14.86
C ARG A 503 6.21 -1.35 -13.92
N ARG A 504 5.75 -1.25 -12.67
CA ARG A 504 5.77 -2.38 -11.74
C ARG A 504 4.64 -3.37 -11.98
N TRP A 505 3.39 -2.90 -12.06
CA TRP A 505 2.20 -3.77 -11.98
C TRP A 505 1.78 -4.39 -13.31
N LEU A 506 2.37 -3.94 -14.43
CA LEU A 506 2.22 -4.55 -15.75
C LEU A 506 3.57 -4.97 -16.31
N HIS A 507 4.50 -4.04 -16.57
CA HIS A 507 5.74 -4.35 -17.28
C HIS A 507 6.62 -5.35 -16.51
N ASN A 508 6.80 -5.15 -15.22
CA ASN A 508 7.63 -6.02 -14.38
C ASN A 508 6.86 -7.29 -13.95
N ALA A 509 5.61 -7.15 -13.45
CA ALA A 509 4.86 -8.27 -12.90
C ALA A 509 4.32 -9.21 -13.99
N ASN A 510 4.03 -8.71 -15.21
CA ASN A 510 3.43 -9.48 -16.30
C ASN A 510 4.07 -9.19 -17.67
N PRO A 511 5.35 -9.56 -17.85
CA PRO A 511 6.07 -9.30 -19.09
C PRO A 511 5.42 -9.95 -20.33
N GLU A 512 4.72 -11.09 -20.20
CA GLU A 512 4.01 -11.72 -21.31
C GLU A 512 2.82 -10.88 -21.78
N LEU A 513 2.02 -10.33 -20.84
CA LEU A 513 0.95 -9.39 -21.20
C LEU A 513 1.50 -8.11 -21.79
N THR A 514 2.61 -7.61 -21.25
CA THR A 514 3.32 -6.43 -21.79
C THR A 514 3.76 -6.67 -23.24
N ALA A 515 4.34 -7.84 -23.53
CA ALA A 515 4.76 -8.19 -24.88
C ALA A 515 3.56 -8.27 -25.86
N LEU A 516 2.44 -8.86 -25.44
CA LEU A 516 1.20 -8.87 -26.23
C LEU A 516 0.67 -7.44 -26.49
N ALA A 517 0.71 -6.58 -25.47
CA ALA A 517 0.27 -5.18 -25.59
C ALA A 517 1.17 -4.39 -26.53
N VAL A 518 2.49 -4.56 -26.46
CA VAL A 518 3.47 -3.92 -27.34
C VAL A 518 3.26 -4.39 -28.79
N GLU A 519 3.05 -5.68 -29.02
CA GLU A 519 2.80 -6.20 -30.37
C GLU A 519 1.53 -5.62 -31.00
N ALA A 520 0.46 -5.51 -30.23
CA ALA A 520 -0.84 -5.05 -30.70
C ALA A 520 -0.94 -3.52 -30.78
N ALA A 521 -0.41 -2.78 -29.79
CA ALA A 521 -0.56 -1.34 -29.65
C ALA A 521 0.70 -0.54 -30.03
N GLY A 522 1.86 -1.21 -30.20
CA GLY A 522 3.17 -0.61 -30.45
C GLY A 522 3.92 -0.29 -29.16
N GLU A 523 5.24 -0.01 -29.27
CA GLU A 523 6.13 0.28 -28.14
C GLU A 523 5.71 1.50 -27.31
N GLY A 524 4.92 2.41 -27.88
CA GLY A 524 4.41 3.59 -27.18
C GLY A 524 3.60 3.28 -25.91
N VAL A 525 3.05 2.07 -25.80
CA VAL A 525 2.33 1.61 -24.59
C VAL A 525 3.24 1.56 -23.34
N LEU A 526 4.54 1.44 -23.54
CA LEU A 526 5.51 1.43 -22.44
C LEU A 526 5.74 2.83 -21.85
N ASP A 527 5.59 3.86 -22.66
CA ASP A 527 5.82 5.26 -22.30
C ASP A 527 4.53 5.99 -21.87
N ASP A 528 3.41 5.61 -22.50
CA ASP A 528 2.11 6.25 -22.31
C ASP A 528 1.03 5.18 -22.05
N PRO A 529 0.59 5.01 -20.78
CA PRO A 529 -0.48 4.07 -20.42
C PRO A 529 -1.76 4.21 -21.22
N THR A 530 -2.09 5.41 -21.75
CA THR A 530 -3.32 5.65 -22.53
C THR A 530 -3.34 4.84 -23.83
N GLN A 531 -2.16 4.45 -24.33
CA GLN A 531 -2.03 3.62 -25.52
C GLN A 531 -2.61 2.20 -25.35
N LEU A 532 -2.86 1.74 -24.10
CA LEU A 532 -3.54 0.46 -23.83
C LEU A 532 -4.95 0.42 -24.43
N GLU A 533 -5.62 1.55 -24.60
CA GLU A 533 -6.94 1.60 -25.26
C GLU A 533 -6.92 1.06 -26.69
N LYS A 534 -5.77 1.05 -27.36
CA LYS A 534 -5.59 0.44 -28.66
C LYS A 534 -5.82 -1.09 -28.66
N LEU A 535 -5.87 -1.73 -27.49
CA LEU A 535 -6.22 -3.14 -27.35
C LEU A 535 -7.72 -3.41 -27.52
N VAL A 536 -8.58 -2.41 -27.44
CA VAL A 536 -10.05 -2.56 -27.51
C VAL A 536 -10.50 -3.34 -28.75
N PRO A 537 -10.04 -3.05 -29.98
CA PRO A 537 -10.43 -3.80 -31.16
C PRO A 537 -10.01 -5.29 -31.13
N PHE A 538 -8.90 -5.60 -30.47
CA PHE A 538 -8.39 -6.96 -30.35
C PHE A 538 -9.21 -7.85 -29.38
N ALA A 539 -10.08 -7.27 -28.57
CA ALA A 539 -11.02 -8.03 -27.74
C ALA A 539 -12.00 -8.89 -28.60
N ASP A 540 -12.27 -8.48 -29.82
CA ASP A 540 -13.14 -9.22 -30.76
C ASP A 540 -12.36 -10.15 -31.71
N ASP A 541 -11.00 -10.09 -31.69
CA ASP A 541 -10.14 -10.98 -32.46
C ASP A 541 -9.99 -12.36 -31.79
N PRO A 542 -10.44 -13.47 -32.41
CA PRO A 542 -10.33 -14.80 -31.86
C PRO A 542 -8.90 -15.29 -31.62
N GLU A 543 -7.93 -14.91 -32.49
CA GLU A 543 -6.55 -15.31 -32.37
C GLU A 543 -5.89 -14.59 -31.17
N PHE A 544 -6.12 -13.31 -31.04
CA PHE A 544 -5.62 -12.52 -29.91
C PHE A 544 -6.19 -13.04 -28.58
N ARG A 545 -7.49 -13.35 -28.51
CA ARG A 545 -8.11 -13.96 -27.31
C ARG A 545 -7.46 -15.29 -26.95
N GLN A 546 -7.16 -16.12 -27.95
CA GLN A 546 -6.50 -17.41 -27.68
C GLN A 546 -5.09 -17.21 -27.10
N ARG A 547 -4.33 -16.28 -27.63
CA ARG A 547 -2.98 -15.93 -27.13
C ARG A 547 -3.04 -15.33 -25.74
N TYR A 548 -4.02 -14.47 -25.47
CA TYR A 548 -4.26 -13.91 -24.16
C TYR A 548 -4.60 -15.02 -23.14
N ALA A 549 -5.48 -15.95 -23.47
CA ALA A 549 -5.80 -17.11 -22.63
C ALA A 549 -4.57 -17.99 -22.35
N ALA A 550 -3.71 -18.22 -23.35
CA ALA A 550 -2.48 -19.00 -23.19
C ALA A 550 -1.49 -18.31 -22.22
N MET A 551 -1.31 -17.00 -22.34
CA MET A 551 -0.51 -16.20 -21.40
C MET A 551 -1.06 -16.34 -19.97
N ARG A 552 -2.37 -16.22 -19.77
CA ARG A 552 -3.03 -16.40 -18.47
C ARG A 552 -2.74 -17.76 -17.86
N THR A 553 -2.78 -18.82 -18.68
CA THR A 553 -2.49 -20.20 -18.24
C THR A 553 -1.07 -20.30 -17.66
N ILE A 554 -0.06 -19.68 -18.29
CA ILE A 554 1.32 -19.66 -17.79
C ILE A 554 1.40 -19.02 -16.40
N ARG A 555 0.73 -17.88 -16.20
CA ARG A 555 0.71 -17.19 -14.91
C ARG A 555 0.02 -18.00 -13.82
N LYS A 556 -1.07 -18.67 -14.15
CA LYS A 556 -1.80 -19.58 -13.23
C LYS A 556 -0.98 -20.80 -12.85
N GLN A 557 -0.24 -21.39 -13.78
CA GLN A 557 0.71 -22.49 -13.50
C GLN A 557 1.79 -22.05 -12.51
N ARG A 558 2.38 -20.86 -12.72
CA ARG A 558 3.36 -20.28 -11.77
C ARG A 558 2.76 -20.09 -10.38
N LEU A 559 1.55 -19.54 -10.27
CA LEU A 559 0.90 -19.36 -8.98
C LEU A 559 0.54 -20.70 -8.33
N ALA A 560 0.08 -21.70 -9.09
CA ALA A 560 -0.20 -23.03 -8.59
C ALA A 560 1.05 -23.69 -7.98
N GLN A 561 2.22 -23.49 -8.60
CA GLN A 561 3.49 -23.94 -8.04
C GLN A 561 3.80 -23.24 -6.71
N VAL A 562 3.66 -21.92 -6.64
CA VAL A 562 3.90 -21.14 -5.40
C VAL A 562 2.92 -21.56 -4.29
N ILE A 563 1.66 -21.85 -4.64
CA ILE A 563 0.66 -22.39 -3.68
C ILE A 563 1.15 -23.73 -3.13
N ALA A 564 1.56 -24.66 -4.01
CA ALA A 564 2.05 -25.97 -3.58
C ALA A 564 3.31 -25.87 -2.69
N GLU A 565 4.27 -25.05 -3.05
CA GLU A 565 5.50 -24.84 -2.29
C GLU A 565 5.25 -24.23 -0.90
N ARG A 566 4.30 -23.28 -0.78
CA ARG A 566 4.06 -22.55 0.48
C ARG A 566 3.05 -23.23 1.39
N THR A 567 2.12 -24.00 0.85
CA THR A 567 0.97 -24.54 1.61
C THR A 567 0.85 -26.07 1.53
N GLY A 568 1.54 -26.71 0.60
CA GLY A 568 1.36 -28.13 0.31
C GLY A 568 0.05 -28.47 -0.44
N ILE A 569 -0.74 -27.45 -0.81
CA ILE A 569 -2.02 -27.65 -1.50
C ILE A 569 -1.79 -27.63 -3.02
N THR A 570 -2.22 -28.69 -3.71
CA THR A 570 -2.21 -28.74 -5.17
C THR A 570 -3.53 -28.19 -5.70
N VAL A 571 -3.48 -27.30 -6.70
CA VAL A 571 -4.62 -26.69 -7.36
C VAL A 571 -4.53 -26.86 -8.87
N ASP A 572 -5.70 -27.00 -9.53
CA ASP A 572 -5.78 -27.07 -10.99
C ASP A 572 -5.71 -25.65 -11.60
N PRO A 573 -4.70 -25.34 -12.45
CA PRO A 573 -4.63 -24.04 -13.12
C PRO A 573 -5.77 -23.76 -14.12
N SER A 574 -6.55 -24.76 -14.49
CA SER A 574 -7.73 -24.56 -15.36
C SER A 574 -8.97 -24.08 -14.60
N ALA A 575 -9.01 -24.28 -13.29
CA ALA A 575 -10.10 -23.80 -12.43
C ALA A 575 -10.15 -22.26 -12.36
N LEU A 576 -11.29 -21.67 -12.03
CA LEU A 576 -11.44 -20.23 -11.80
C LEU A 576 -10.63 -19.82 -10.55
N PHE A 577 -9.62 -18.97 -10.71
CA PHE A 577 -8.85 -18.41 -9.59
C PHE A 577 -9.54 -17.15 -9.06
N ASP A 578 -10.22 -17.32 -7.94
CA ASP A 578 -11.03 -16.33 -7.23
C ASP A 578 -10.19 -15.74 -6.08
N VAL A 579 -9.82 -14.46 -6.17
CA VAL A 579 -8.73 -13.87 -5.41
C VAL A 579 -9.19 -12.72 -4.53
N GLN A 580 -8.97 -12.84 -3.21
CA GLN A 580 -9.14 -11.77 -2.22
C GLN A 580 -7.86 -11.54 -1.42
N ILE A 581 -6.99 -10.66 -1.93
CA ILE A 581 -5.67 -10.37 -1.34
C ILE A 581 -5.59 -8.92 -0.87
N LYS A 582 -5.82 -8.73 0.41
CA LYS A 582 -5.80 -7.42 1.10
C LYS A 582 -5.70 -7.63 2.60
N ARG A 583 -5.37 -6.56 3.35
CA ARG A 583 -5.38 -6.59 4.82
C ARG A 583 -6.69 -7.23 5.32
N ILE A 584 -6.59 -8.12 6.30
CA ILE A 584 -7.79 -8.74 6.89
C ILE A 584 -8.46 -7.74 7.81
N HIS A 585 -9.71 -7.42 7.52
CA HIS A 585 -10.51 -6.48 8.27
C HIS A 585 -12.00 -6.74 8.01
N GLU A 586 -12.84 -6.58 9.02
CA GLU A 586 -14.27 -6.89 8.92
C GLU A 586 -14.97 -6.11 7.80
N TYR A 587 -14.68 -4.79 7.61
CA TYR A 587 -15.32 -4.00 6.55
C TYR A 587 -14.94 -4.45 5.13
N LYS A 588 -13.78 -5.14 4.95
CA LYS A 588 -13.35 -5.71 3.66
C LYS A 588 -14.06 -7.02 3.35
N ARG A 589 -14.79 -7.54 4.31
CA ARG A 589 -15.73 -8.66 4.25
C ARG A 589 -15.15 -9.98 3.70
N GLN A 590 -13.88 -10.32 4.08
CA GLN A 590 -13.39 -11.68 3.85
C GLN A 590 -14.35 -12.71 4.46
N LEU A 591 -15.02 -12.37 5.56
CA LEU A 591 -16.02 -13.21 6.20
C LEU A 591 -17.23 -13.48 5.28
N LEU A 592 -17.70 -12.50 4.48
CA LEU A 592 -18.75 -12.73 3.47
C LEU A 592 -18.32 -13.77 2.44
N ASN A 593 -17.09 -13.68 1.94
CA ASN A 593 -16.55 -14.65 0.99
C ASN A 593 -16.40 -16.04 1.61
N LEU A 594 -16.01 -16.14 2.88
CA LEU A 594 -15.91 -17.41 3.60
C LEU A 594 -17.29 -18.04 3.85
N ILE A 595 -18.31 -17.25 4.20
CA ILE A 595 -19.69 -17.73 4.36
C ILE A 595 -20.24 -18.24 3.02
N GLU A 596 -19.99 -17.53 1.91
CA GLU A 596 -20.35 -17.99 0.56
C GLU A 596 -19.62 -19.29 0.21
N THR A 597 -18.35 -19.40 0.57
CA THR A 597 -17.56 -20.63 0.38
C THR A 597 -18.17 -21.82 1.12
N VAL A 598 -18.64 -21.64 2.35
CA VAL A 598 -19.35 -22.67 3.13
C VAL A 598 -20.68 -23.05 2.47
N ALA A 599 -21.45 -22.04 2.04
CA ALA A 599 -22.72 -22.28 1.33
C ALA A 599 -22.50 -23.04 -0.01
N LEU A 600 -21.44 -22.70 -0.74
CA LEU A 600 -21.05 -23.40 -1.99
C LEU A 600 -20.63 -24.85 -1.69
N TYR A 601 -19.83 -25.08 -0.66
CA TYR A 601 -19.48 -26.43 -0.20
C TYR A 601 -20.72 -27.28 0.10
N GLN A 602 -21.68 -26.73 0.85
CA GLN A 602 -22.94 -27.40 1.18
C GLN A 602 -23.80 -27.66 -0.08
N ALA A 603 -23.81 -26.69 -1.02
CA ALA A 603 -24.56 -26.85 -2.27
C ALA A 603 -23.97 -27.95 -3.16
N ILE A 604 -22.66 -28.04 -3.32
CA ILE A 604 -21.97 -29.09 -4.06
C ILE A 604 -22.25 -30.47 -3.44
N LYS A 605 -22.18 -30.58 -2.10
CA LYS A 605 -22.53 -31.86 -1.42
C LYS A 605 -23.96 -32.27 -1.60
N LYS A 606 -24.90 -31.34 -1.65
CA LYS A 606 -26.33 -31.61 -1.88
C LYS A 606 -26.59 -32.04 -3.32
N SER A 607 -25.85 -31.53 -4.29
CA SER A 607 -26.01 -31.77 -5.72
C SER A 607 -24.70 -32.11 -6.41
N PRO A 608 -24.03 -33.23 -6.05
CA PRO A 608 -22.64 -33.51 -6.51
C PRO A 608 -22.53 -33.81 -8.01
N HIS A 609 -23.64 -34.03 -8.69
CA HIS A 609 -23.70 -34.34 -10.14
C HIS A 609 -24.05 -33.13 -11.01
N GLU A 610 -24.31 -31.97 -10.40
CA GLU A 610 -24.47 -30.74 -11.17
C GLU A 610 -23.12 -30.29 -11.78
N ASP A 611 -23.20 -29.58 -12.90
CA ASP A 611 -22.02 -29.06 -13.60
C ASP A 611 -21.47 -27.79 -12.88
N TRP A 612 -20.87 -28.00 -11.69
CA TRP A 612 -20.22 -26.95 -10.92
C TRP A 612 -18.97 -26.44 -11.63
N THR A 613 -18.76 -25.12 -11.62
CA THR A 613 -17.53 -24.51 -12.09
C THR A 613 -16.40 -24.80 -11.08
N PRO A 614 -15.31 -25.48 -11.51
CA PRO A 614 -14.14 -25.66 -10.65
C PRO A 614 -13.58 -24.32 -10.21
N ARG A 615 -13.39 -24.12 -8.90
CA ARG A 615 -12.98 -22.85 -8.31
C ARG A 615 -11.90 -23.01 -7.24
N VAL A 616 -10.92 -22.12 -7.26
CA VAL A 616 -9.90 -21.98 -6.21
C VAL A 616 -10.08 -20.62 -5.54
N LYS A 617 -10.55 -20.62 -4.31
CA LYS A 617 -10.64 -19.43 -3.44
C LYS A 617 -9.27 -19.14 -2.85
N ILE A 618 -8.67 -18.02 -3.22
CA ILE A 618 -7.31 -17.64 -2.81
C ILE A 618 -7.37 -16.40 -1.91
N PHE A 619 -7.04 -16.58 -0.66
CA PHE A 619 -6.94 -15.52 0.33
C PHE A 619 -5.48 -15.23 0.66
N ALA A 620 -5.14 -13.97 0.88
CA ALA A 620 -3.89 -13.55 1.49
C ALA A 620 -4.06 -12.18 2.15
N GLY A 621 -3.37 -11.98 3.27
CA GLY A 621 -3.41 -10.71 4.00
C GLY A 621 -2.99 -10.88 5.44
N LYS A 622 -2.58 -9.79 6.07
CA LYS A 622 -2.19 -9.74 7.49
C LYS A 622 -3.32 -9.08 8.29
N ALA A 623 -3.59 -9.61 9.48
CA ALA A 623 -4.44 -8.95 10.48
C ALA A 623 -3.56 -8.10 11.41
N ALA A 624 -4.05 -6.95 11.88
CA ALA A 624 -3.35 -6.21 12.93
C ALA A 624 -3.16 -7.11 14.18
N PRO A 625 -2.02 -7.06 14.88
CA PRO A 625 -1.72 -7.99 15.97
C PRO A 625 -2.75 -8.03 17.09
N SER A 626 -3.35 -6.90 17.43
CA SER A 626 -4.40 -6.76 18.46
C SER A 626 -5.83 -7.02 17.97
N TYR A 627 -6.03 -7.22 16.64
CA TYR A 627 -7.36 -7.35 16.06
C TYR A 627 -7.87 -8.79 16.11
N VAL A 628 -8.50 -9.17 17.22
CA VAL A 628 -8.94 -10.54 17.51
C VAL A 628 -9.88 -11.10 16.43
N GLN A 629 -10.91 -10.34 16.02
CA GLN A 629 -11.88 -10.80 15.01
C GLN A 629 -11.21 -11.04 13.65
N ALA A 630 -10.30 -10.19 13.22
CA ALA A 630 -9.55 -10.40 11.98
C ALA A 630 -8.66 -11.66 12.06
N LYS A 631 -8.05 -11.96 13.21
CA LYS A 631 -7.30 -13.20 13.42
C LYS A 631 -8.20 -14.45 13.41
N LEU A 632 -9.41 -14.35 13.97
CA LEU A 632 -10.42 -15.42 13.88
C LEU A 632 -10.86 -15.66 12.43
N ILE A 633 -10.99 -14.62 11.61
CA ILE A 633 -11.30 -14.76 10.16
C ILE A 633 -10.19 -15.52 9.44
N ILE A 634 -8.91 -15.26 9.75
CA ILE A 634 -7.78 -16.04 9.19
C ILE A 634 -7.87 -17.49 9.61
N LYS A 635 -8.14 -17.74 10.91
CA LYS A 635 -8.29 -19.09 11.44
C LYS A 635 -9.45 -19.83 10.80
N LEU A 636 -10.59 -19.17 10.61
CA LEU A 636 -11.76 -19.74 9.92
C LEU A 636 -11.42 -20.13 8.47
N ALA A 637 -10.72 -19.28 7.73
CA ALA A 637 -10.25 -19.59 6.38
C ALA A 637 -9.38 -20.85 6.36
N GLY A 638 -8.46 -21.00 7.32
CA GLY A 638 -7.61 -22.18 7.48
C GLY A 638 -8.39 -23.45 7.83
N ASP A 639 -9.38 -23.35 8.72
CA ASP A 639 -10.19 -24.48 9.14
C ASP A 639 -11.17 -24.92 8.06
N ILE A 640 -11.79 -23.99 7.32
CA ILE A 640 -12.57 -24.29 6.12
C ILE A 640 -11.69 -25.00 5.07
N ALA A 641 -10.48 -24.49 4.84
CA ALA A 641 -9.55 -25.10 3.89
C ALA A 641 -9.20 -26.54 4.27
N LYS A 642 -8.96 -26.84 5.54
CA LYS A 642 -8.70 -28.22 6.02
C LYS A 642 -9.85 -29.18 5.69
N VAL A 643 -11.09 -28.77 5.93
CA VAL A 643 -12.29 -29.60 5.71
C VAL A 643 -12.59 -29.75 4.21
N VAL A 644 -12.68 -28.63 3.49
CA VAL A 644 -13.07 -28.60 2.07
C VAL A 644 -12.05 -29.31 1.19
N ASN A 645 -10.75 -29.04 1.38
CA ASN A 645 -9.70 -29.61 0.53
C ASN A 645 -9.48 -31.10 0.76
N ALA A 646 -9.85 -31.63 1.95
CA ALA A 646 -9.74 -33.04 2.27
C ALA A 646 -11.00 -33.86 1.91
N ASP A 647 -12.13 -33.22 1.58
CA ASP A 647 -13.37 -33.91 1.30
C ASP A 647 -13.37 -34.53 -0.13
N PRO A 648 -13.35 -35.88 -0.25
CA PRO A 648 -13.30 -36.54 -1.54
C PRO A 648 -14.57 -36.33 -2.40
N GLU A 649 -15.71 -36.01 -1.75
CA GLU A 649 -16.94 -35.68 -2.47
C GLU A 649 -16.87 -34.33 -3.18
N ILE A 650 -15.99 -33.46 -2.73
CA ILE A 650 -15.74 -32.15 -3.34
C ILE A 650 -14.70 -32.25 -4.46
N GLY A 651 -13.61 -32.97 -4.23
CA GLY A 651 -12.53 -33.14 -5.19
C GLY A 651 -11.93 -31.80 -5.60
N ASP A 652 -11.80 -31.58 -6.92
CA ASP A 652 -11.24 -30.35 -7.48
C ASP A 652 -12.28 -29.27 -7.83
N ARG A 653 -13.57 -29.51 -7.47
CA ARG A 653 -14.66 -28.55 -7.73
C ARG A 653 -14.52 -27.29 -6.87
N LEU A 654 -13.95 -27.43 -5.67
CA LEU A 654 -13.70 -26.32 -4.78
C LEU A 654 -12.40 -26.58 -4.00
N LYS A 655 -11.46 -25.62 -4.07
CA LYS A 655 -10.28 -25.56 -3.21
C LYS A 655 -10.24 -24.23 -2.50
N VAL A 656 -9.72 -24.22 -1.28
CA VAL A 656 -9.55 -23.02 -0.46
C VAL A 656 -8.09 -22.92 -0.05
N VAL A 657 -7.49 -21.76 -0.28
CA VAL A 657 -6.07 -21.49 -0.02
C VAL A 657 -5.94 -20.18 0.72
N PHE A 658 -5.20 -20.18 1.82
CA PHE A 658 -4.71 -18.97 2.46
C PHE A 658 -3.19 -18.92 2.32
N LEU A 659 -2.68 -17.94 1.55
CA LEU A 659 -1.24 -17.73 1.35
C LEU A 659 -0.69 -16.85 2.47
N PRO A 660 0.22 -17.36 3.31
CA PRO A 660 0.81 -16.58 4.40
C PRO A 660 1.80 -15.54 3.89
N ASN A 661 2.03 -14.52 4.72
CA ASN A 661 3.00 -13.46 4.52
C ASN A 661 2.84 -12.66 3.23
N TYR A 662 1.61 -12.19 2.99
CA TYR A 662 1.31 -11.31 1.85
C TYR A 662 2.28 -10.12 1.82
N SER A 663 2.93 -9.92 0.68
CA SER A 663 3.94 -8.90 0.41
C SER A 663 3.83 -8.37 -1.02
N VAL A 664 4.63 -7.37 -1.39
CA VAL A 664 4.65 -6.85 -2.77
C VAL A 664 5.11 -7.92 -3.76
N SER A 665 6.19 -8.65 -3.43
CA SER A 665 6.71 -9.72 -4.30
C SER A 665 5.72 -10.87 -4.50
N LEU A 666 4.96 -11.23 -3.46
CA LEU A 666 3.90 -12.23 -3.59
C LEU A 666 2.72 -11.70 -4.41
N ALA A 667 2.37 -10.42 -4.27
CA ALA A 667 1.32 -9.78 -5.08
C ALA A 667 1.67 -9.77 -6.58
N GLU A 668 2.94 -9.56 -6.93
CA GLU A 668 3.44 -9.60 -8.32
C GLU A 668 3.29 -10.99 -8.98
N VAL A 669 3.14 -12.05 -8.18
CA VAL A 669 2.85 -13.41 -8.68
C VAL A 669 1.34 -13.68 -8.73
N ILE A 670 0.59 -13.27 -7.69
CA ILE A 670 -0.85 -13.56 -7.59
C ILE A 670 -1.66 -12.72 -8.60
N ILE A 671 -1.39 -11.43 -8.69
CA ILE A 671 -2.19 -10.49 -9.50
C ILE A 671 -2.25 -10.89 -10.99
N PRO A 672 -1.12 -11.24 -11.66
CA PRO A 672 -1.18 -11.69 -13.05
C PRO A 672 -1.93 -13.02 -13.27
N ALA A 673 -2.13 -13.80 -12.22
CA ALA A 673 -2.79 -15.12 -12.29
C ALA A 673 -4.27 -15.12 -11.89
N ALA A 674 -4.79 -14.02 -11.31
CA ALA A 674 -6.16 -13.94 -10.82
C ALA A 674 -7.18 -13.85 -11.97
N ASP A 675 -8.22 -14.68 -11.98
CA ASP A 675 -9.33 -14.59 -12.93
C ASP A 675 -10.45 -13.69 -12.41
N LEU A 676 -10.72 -13.75 -11.11
CA LEU A 676 -11.72 -12.96 -10.42
C LEU A 676 -11.07 -12.16 -9.28
N SER A 677 -11.47 -10.91 -9.15
CA SER A 677 -10.99 -9.94 -8.17
C SER A 677 -12.11 -9.59 -7.19
N GLU A 678 -11.96 -9.98 -5.93
CA GLU A 678 -12.93 -9.73 -4.84
C GLU A 678 -12.74 -8.34 -4.21
N GLN A 679 -13.64 -7.41 -4.57
CA GLN A 679 -13.63 -6.01 -4.11
C GLN A 679 -14.94 -5.69 -3.38
N ILE A 680 -15.21 -6.47 -2.35
CA ILE A 680 -16.51 -6.67 -1.70
C ILE A 680 -16.67 -5.94 -0.38
N SER A 681 -15.96 -4.82 -0.15
CA SER A 681 -16.11 -3.97 1.03
C SER A 681 -17.56 -3.52 1.22
N THR A 682 -17.98 -3.23 2.45
CA THR A 682 -19.25 -2.56 2.70
C THR A 682 -19.21 -1.18 2.05
N ALA A 683 -20.22 -0.85 1.25
CA ALA A 683 -20.22 0.38 0.47
C ALA A 683 -20.13 1.63 1.36
N GLY A 684 -19.27 2.59 0.96
CA GLY A 684 -18.94 3.79 1.71
C GLY A 684 -17.80 3.61 2.72
N MET A 685 -17.11 2.45 2.78
CA MET A 685 -16.05 2.21 3.75
C MET A 685 -14.64 2.07 3.15
N GLU A 686 -14.50 1.62 1.90
CA GLU A 686 -13.22 1.60 1.19
C GLU A 686 -13.04 2.93 0.42
N ALA A 687 -12.15 3.78 0.86
CA ALA A 687 -11.96 5.11 0.27
C ALA A 687 -11.63 5.06 -1.23
N SER A 688 -10.85 4.11 -1.67
CA SER A 688 -10.49 3.91 -3.08
C SER A 688 -10.21 2.43 -3.40
N GLY A 689 -9.25 1.84 -2.69
CA GLY A 689 -8.59 0.64 -3.14
C GLY A 689 -7.60 0.92 -4.28
N THR A 690 -6.58 0.08 -4.40
CA THR A 690 -5.66 0.03 -5.57
C THR A 690 -5.41 -1.41 -6.02
N GLY A 691 -5.81 -2.40 -5.22
CA GLY A 691 -5.81 -3.81 -5.61
C GLY A 691 -6.77 -4.07 -6.78
N ASN A 692 -7.95 -3.44 -6.75
CA ASN A 692 -8.93 -3.46 -7.83
C ASN A 692 -8.32 -3.03 -9.18
N MET A 693 -7.58 -1.92 -9.20
CA MET A 693 -6.91 -1.41 -10.41
C MET A 693 -5.85 -2.37 -10.94
N LYS A 694 -5.01 -2.93 -10.05
CA LYS A 694 -3.92 -3.87 -10.40
C LYS A 694 -4.45 -5.16 -11.00
N LEU A 695 -5.48 -5.73 -10.37
CA LEU A 695 -6.12 -6.98 -10.79
C LEU A 695 -6.83 -6.79 -12.13
N ALA A 696 -7.61 -5.71 -12.31
CA ALA A 696 -8.28 -5.39 -13.56
C ALA A 696 -7.29 -5.08 -14.70
N LEU A 697 -6.20 -4.35 -14.44
CA LEU A 697 -5.12 -4.11 -15.40
C LEU A 697 -4.51 -5.42 -15.91
N ASN A 698 -4.43 -6.44 -15.04
CA ASN A 698 -3.94 -7.76 -15.39
C ASN A 698 -5.04 -8.71 -15.91
N GLY A 699 -6.24 -8.20 -16.18
CA GLY A 699 -7.32 -8.94 -16.82
C GLY A 699 -8.19 -9.78 -15.89
N ALA A 700 -8.09 -9.62 -14.58
CA ALA A 700 -9.07 -10.19 -13.66
C ALA A 700 -10.39 -9.41 -13.75
N LEU A 701 -11.51 -10.11 -13.82
CA LEU A 701 -12.83 -9.48 -13.74
C LEU A 701 -13.13 -9.14 -12.28
N THR A 702 -13.66 -7.95 -12.05
CA THR A 702 -13.99 -7.52 -10.69
C THR A 702 -15.41 -7.94 -10.32
N VAL A 703 -15.56 -8.58 -9.15
CA VAL A 703 -16.81 -8.62 -8.39
C VAL A 703 -16.70 -7.67 -7.21
N GLY A 704 -17.66 -6.78 -7.05
CA GLY A 704 -17.57 -5.76 -6.02
C GLY A 704 -18.86 -5.04 -5.73
N THR A 705 -18.79 -4.20 -4.71
CA THR A 705 -19.83 -3.23 -4.35
C THR A 705 -19.59 -1.88 -5.04
N LEU A 706 -20.59 -1.03 -5.07
CA LEU A 706 -20.45 0.38 -5.49
C LEU A 706 -19.75 1.19 -4.39
N ASP A 707 -18.42 0.96 -4.26
CA ASP A 707 -17.58 1.54 -3.24
C ASP A 707 -16.20 1.96 -3.79
N GLY A 708 -15.63 3.03 -3.25
CA GLY A 708 -14.31 3.52 -3.64
C GLY A 708 -14.16 3.66 -5.16
N ALA A 709 -13.00 3.25 -5.67
CA ALA A 709 -12.71 3.30 -7.11
C ALA A 709 -13.42 2.23 -7.96
N ASN A 710 -14.18 1.29 -7.37
CA ASN A 710 -14.98 0.34 -8.15
C ASN A 710 -16.01 1.05 -9.03
N ILE A 711 -16.53 2.20 -8.58
CA ILE A 711 -17.49 3.00 -9.36
C ILE A 711 -16.81 3.52 -10.63
N GLU A 712 -15.66 4.15 -10.48
CA GLU A 712 -14.91 4.69 -11.60
C GLU A 712 -14.37 3.58 -12.52
N ILE A 713 -13.98 2.42 -11.96
CA ILE A 713 -13.63 1.24 -12.76
C ILE A 713 -14.83 0.80 -13.62
N LYS A 714 -16.03 0.72 -13.02
CA LYS A 714 -17.27 0.37 -13.74
C LYS A 714 -17.56 1.35 -14.88
N ASP A 715 -17.36 2.65 -14.63
CA ASP A 715 -17.59 3.69 -15.64
C ASP A 715 -16.61 3.56 -16.82
N HIS A 716 -15.36 3.22 -16.56
CA HIS A 716 -14.34 3.05 -17.58
C HIS A 716 -14.45 1.71 -18.34
N VAL A 717 -14.64 0.59 -17.64
CA VAL A 717 -14.70 -0.71 -18.30
C VAL A 717 -16.06 -0.98 -18.97
N GLY A 718 -17.12 -0.30 -18.53
CA GLY A 718 -18.52 -0.55 -18.89
C GLY A 718 -19.19 -1.52 -17.92
N GLY A 719 -20.44 -1.23 -17.57
CA GLY A 719 -21.20 -1.98 -16.56
C GLY A 719 -21.40 -3.46 -16.89
N GLU A 720 -21.33 -3.84 -18.16
CA GLU A 720 -21.40 -5.24 -18.65
C GLU A 720 -20.07 -6.02 -18.47
N ASN A 721 -19.00 -5.35 -18.10
CA ASN A 721 -17.65 -5.93 -17.95
C ASN A 721 -17.18 -6.02 -16.50
N ILE A 722 -18.09 -5.83 -15.54
CA ILE A 722 -17.86 -5.88 -14.10
C ILE A 722 -19.10 -6.49 -13.42
N PHE A 723 -18.91 -7.19 -12.32
CA PHE A 723 -19.99 -7.78 -11.54
C PHE A 723 -20.25 -6.94 -10.29
N ILE A 724 -21.45 -6.36 -10.19
CA ILE A 724 -21.84 -5.49 -9.06
C ILE A 724 -22.94 -6.16 -8.24
N PHE A 725 -22.84 -6.05 -6.92
CA PHE A 725 -23.83 -6.54 -5.97
C PHE A 725 -23.95 -5.65 -4.73
N GLY A 726 -24.98 -5.89 -3.95
CA GLY A 726 -25.19 -5.33 -2.62
C GLY A 726 -25.68 -3.88 -2.62
N LEU A 727 -25.77 -3.34 -1.42
CA LEU A 727 -26.22 -1.96 -1.20
C LEU A 727 -25.14 -0.97 -1.65
N ASP A 728 -25.57 0.20 -2.10
CA ASP A 728 -24.72 1.39 -2.24
C ASP A 728 -24.57 2.11 -0.89
N ALA A 729 -23.76 3.18 -0.86
CA ALA A 729 -23.47 3.93 0.38
C ALA A 729 -24.72 4.51 1.03
N GLU A 730 -25.70 5.00 0.27
CA GLU A 730 -26.97 5.53 0.80
C GLU A 730 -27.82 4.38 1.38
N GLY A 731 -27.90 3.26 0.68
CA GLY A 731 -28.58 2.06 1.14
C GLY A 731 -28.00 1.50 2.43
N VAL A 732 -26.67 1.53 2.59
CA VAL A 732 -25.99 1.18 3.84
C VAL A 732 -26.42 2.10 4.98
N LEU A 733 -26.37 3.43 4.79
CA LEU A 733 -26.78 4.42 5.79
C LEU A 733 -28.26 4.33 6.16
N ALA A 734 -29.11 3.91 5.23
CA ALA A 734 -30.54 3.68 5.49
C ALA A 734 -30.73 2.36 6.27
N ARG A 735 -30.07 1.29 5.84
CA ARG A 735 -30.25 -0.05 6.41
C ARG A 735 -29.80 -0.16 7.86
N VAL A 736 -28.68 0.46 8.25
CA VAL A 736 -28.21 0.41 9.65
C VAL A 736 -29.16 1.08 10.65
N LYS A 737 -30.12 1.89 10.18
CA LYS A 737 -31.15 2.52 11.03
C LYS A 737 -32.37 1.60 11.26
N GLU A 738 -32.51 0.54 10.48
CA GLU A 738 -33.61 -0.41 10.62
C GLU A 738 -33.34 -1.40 11.77
N PRO A 739 -34.32 -1.68 12.65
CA PRO A 739 -34.12 -2.67 13.71
C PRO A 739 -34.04 -4.09 13.12
N ASP A 740 -33.24 -4.95 13.73
CA ASP A 740 -33.16 -6.38 13.46
C ASP A 740 -32.87 -6.75 11.99
N TYR A 741 -32.18 -5.87 11.24
CA TYR A 741 -31.91 -6.10 9.81
C TYR A 741 -31.12 -7.40 9.56
N ALA A 742 -30.15 -7.74 10.43
CA ALA A 742 -29.39 -8.96 10.34
C ALA A 742 -30.25 -10.21 10.55
N ALA A 743 -31.07 -10.25 11.61
CA ALA A 743 -31.98 -11.35 11.90
C ALA A 743 -33.01 -11.57 10.78
N LYS A 744 -33.53 -10.47 10.20
CA LYS A 744 -34.46 -10.53 9.05
C LYS A 744 -33.75 -11.11 7.80
N ALA A 745 -32.51 -10.70 7.51
CA ALA A 745 -31.74 -11.22 6.39
C ALA A 745 -31.45 -12.72 6.55
N ILE A 746 -31.04 -13.17 7.74
CA ILE A 746 -30.79 -14.59 8.04
C ILE A 746 -32.07 -15.40 7.91
N ALA A 747 -33.21 -14.91 8.45
CA ALA A 747 -34.50 -15.61 8.37
C ALA A 747 -35.01 -15.74 6.92
N ALA A 748 -34.70 -14.79 6.06
CA ALA A 748 -35.06 -14.80 4.65
C ALA A 748 -34.16 -15.72 3.79
N SER A 749 -32.99 -16.12 4.29
CA SER A 749 -31.99 -16.92 3.56
C SER A 749 -31.69 -18.23 4.25
N PRO A 750 -32.35 -19.34 3.90
CA PRO A 750 -32.04 -20.66 4.47
C PRO A 750 -30.57 -21.11 4.26
N ARG A 751 -29.95 -20.71 3.13
CA ARG A 751 -28.53 -21.04 2.86
C ARG A 751 -27.57 -20.26 3.72
N LEU A 752 -27.85 -19.00 3.99
CA LEU A 752 -27.07 -18.20 4.93
C LEU A 752 -27.19 -18.78 6.35
N ALA A 753 -28.42 -19.07 6.78
CA ALA A 753 -28.66 -19.68 8.09
C ALA A 753 -27.88 -21.00 8.25
N ALA A 754 -27.96 -21.90 7.25
CA ALA A 754 -27.23 -23.16 7.26
C ALA A 754 -25.70 -22.99 7.25
N ALA A 755 -25.18 -22.02 6.54
CA ALA A 755 -23.75 -21.72 6.53
C ALA A 755 -23.27 -21.18 7.90
N LEU A 756 -24.03 -20.27 8.51
CA LEU A 756 -23.74 -19.76 9.85
C LEU A 756 -23.84 -20.83 10.92
N ASP A 757 -24.87 -21.72 10.82
CA ASP A 757 -25.01 -22.86 11.74
C ASP A 757 -23.81 -23.79 11.64
N ALA A 758 -23.34 -24.14 10.44
CA ALA A 758 -22.17 -25.00 10.24
C ALA A 758 -20.86 -24.37 10.74
N ILE A 759 -20.75 -23.05 10.74
CA ILE A 759 -19.61 -22.36 11.35
C ILE A 759 -19.71 -22.41 12.88
N ALA A 760 -20.93 -22.27 13.44
CA ALA A 760 -21.18 -22.19 14.86
C ALA A 760 -21.20 -23.56 15.58
N ASP A 761 -21.54 -24.65 14.88
CA ASP A 761 -21.71 -25.99 15.47
C ASP A 761 -20.42 -26.82 15.53
N GLY A 762 -19.31 -26.27 15.06
CA GLY A 762 -18.01 -26.92 15.07
C GLY A 762 -17.73 -27.81 13.84
N THR A 763 -18.57 -27.78 12.79
CA THR A 763 -18.31 -28.52 11.53
C THR A 763 -16.90 -28.26 10.99
N PHE A 764 -16.42 -27.02 11.09
CA PHE A 764 -15.07 -26.63 10.66
C PHE A 764 -14.04 -26.58 11.81
N SER A 765 -14.48 -26.77 13.06
CA SER A 765 -13.61 -26.77 14.24
C SER A 765 -14.03 -27.84 15.25
N PRO A 766 -13.97 -29.13 14.89
CA PRO A 766 -14.46 -30.22 15.74
C PRO A 766 -13.68 -30.39 17.04
N ASP A 767 -12.44 -29.88 17.08
CA ASP A 767 -11.59 -29.83 18.28
C ASP A 767 -12.01 -28.74 19.28
N ASP A 768 -12.69 -27.69 18.81
CA ASP A 768 -13.23 -26.59 19.62
C ASP A 768 -14.49 -26.02 18.95
N PRO A 769 -15.67 -26.62 19.16
CA PRO A 769 -16.92 -26.19 18.50
C PRO A 769 -17.31 -24.74 18.75
N ALA A 770 -16.90 -24.15 19.88
CA ALA A 770 -17.22 -22.77 20.23
C ALA A 770 -16.26 -21.73 19.64
N ARG A 771 -15.21 -22.13 18.92
CA ARG A 771 -14.14 -21.26 18.42
C ARG A 771 -14.65 -20.05 17.66
N PHE A 772 -15.65 -20.21 16.82
CA PHE A 772 -16.18 -19.15 15.94
C PHE A 772 -17.50 -18.56 16.43
N ALA A 773 -17.94 -18.90 17.65
CA ALA A 773 -19.20 -18.40 18.20
C ALA A 773 -19.30 -16.88 18.19
N SER A 774 -18.22 -16.16 18.57
CA SER A 774 -18.20 -14.69 18.59
C SER A 774 -18.41 -14.06 17.21
N LEU A 775 -17.86 -14.65 16.14
CA LEU A 775 -18.07 -14.18 14.76
C LEU A 775 -19.53 -14.35 14.35
N VAL A 776 -20.12 -15.50 14.64
CA VAL A 776 -21.51 -15.81 14.27
C VAL A 776 -22.50 -15.00 15.12
N ASP A 777 -22.23 -14.83 16.41
CA ASP A 777 -23.08 -14.04 17.31
C ASP A 777 -23.09 -12.56 16.92
N GLU A 778 -21.96 -12.01 16.49
CA GLU A 778 -21.89 -10.64 15.97
C GLU A 778 -22.73 -10.50 14.71
N LEU A 779 -22.65 -11.44 13.76
CA LEU A 779 -23.48 -11.42 12.54
C LEU A 779 -24.97 -11.57 12.84
N ARG A 780 -25.36 -12.36 13.84
CA ARG A 780 -26.78 -12.58 14.21
C ARG A 780 -27.39 -11.39 14.92
N HIS A 781 -26.61 -10.64 15.70
CA HIS A 781 -27.15 -9.61 16.61
C HIS A 781 -26.70 -8.20 16.27
N GLY A 782 -25.57 -8.02 15.57
CA GLY A 782 -24.99 -6.71 15.26
C GLY A 782 -24.83 -6.45 13.77
N ASP A 783 -24.08 -7.32 13.10
CA ASP A 783 -23.72 -7.24 11.65
C ASP A 783 -23.37 -5.82 11.17
N ARG A 784 -22.47 -5.15 11.90
CA ARG A 784 -22.05 -3.77 11.64
C ARG A 784 -21.74 -3.49 10.17
N TYR A 785 -21.27 -4.50 9.45
CA TYR A 785 -20.80 -4.39 8.07
C TYR A 785 -21.76 -4.96 7.03
N LEU A 786 -23.01 -5.24 7.40
CA LEU A 786 -24.09 -5.71 6.53
C LEU A 786 -23.74 -6.96 5.70
N THR A 787 -22.94 -7.82 6.28
CA THR A 787 -22.49 -9.09 5.68
C THR A 787 -23.69 -10.00 5.38
N THR A 788 -24.64 -10.09 6.33
CA THR A 788 -25.86 -10.91 6.18
C THR A 788 -26.82 -10.33 5.17
N VAL A 789 -26.93 -9.00 5.11
CA VAL A 789 -27.86 -8.28 4.21
C VAL A 789 -27.46 -8.46 2.74
N ASP A 790 -26.18 -8.35 2.42
CA ASP A 790 -25.69 -8.45 1.05
C ASP A 790 -25.47 -9.90 0.59
N PHE A 791 -25.56 -10.90 1.47
CA PHE A 791 -25.21 -12.28 1.18
C PHE A 791 -25.96 -12.89 0.00
N GLU A 792 -27.30 -12.74 -0.07
CA GLU A 792 -28.07 -13.36 -1.15
C GLU A 792 -27.78 -12.75 -2.50
N ASP A 793 -27.53 -11.44 -2.55
CA ASP A 793 -27.17 -10.77 -3.79
C ASP A 793 -25.74 -11.17 -4.23
N TYR A 794 -24.83 -11.30 -3.25
CA TYR A 794 -23.47 -11.81 -3.50
C TYR A 794 -23.52 -13.26 -4.01
N TRP A 795 -24.32 -14.14 -3.41
CA TRP A 795 -24.51 -15.50 -3.88
C TRP A 795 -25.03 -15.54 -5.32
N ARG A 796 -26.04 -14.73 -5.65
CA ARG A 796 -26.59 -14.63 -7.01
C ARG A 796 -25.50 -14.27 -8.01
N VAL A 797 -24.74 -13.23 -7.74
CA VAL A 797 -23.66 -12.75 -8.63
C VAL A 797 -22.55 -13.78 -8.77
N GLN A 798 -22.20 -14.50 -7.72
CA GLN A 798 -21.22 -15.58 -7.79
C GLN A 798 -21.68 -16.72 -8.74
N ARG A 799 -22.98 -17.03 -8.81
CA ARG A 799 -23.51 -18.01 -9.80
C ARG A 799 -23.55 -17.46 -11.22
N GLU A 800 -23.73 -16.14 -11.39
CA GLU A 800 -23.59 -15.49 -12.71
C GLU A 800 -22.13 -15.55 -13.20
N ILE A 801 -21.16 -15.40 -12.31
CA ILE A 801 -19.73 -15.56 -12.61
C ILE A 801 -19.42 -16.99 -13.05
N ASP A 802 -19.97 -18.01 -12.37
CA ASP A 802 -19.83 -19.42 -12.80
C ASP A 802 -20.34 -19.64 -14.22
N ALA A 803 -21.51 -19.08 -14.53
CA ALA A 803 -22.09 -19.16 -15.86
C ALA A 803 -21.28 -18.38 -16.91
N ALA A 804 -20.66 -17.28 -16.53
CA ALA A 804 -19.81 -16.50 -17.42
C ALA A 804 -18.49 -17.23 -17.71
N TRP A 805 -17.87 -17.86 -16.69
CA TRP A 805 -16.64 -18.64 -16.86
C TRP A 805 -16.79 -19.78 -17.88
N LYS A 806 -17.96 -20.43 -17.95
CA LYS A 806 -18.28 -21.46 -18.92
C LYS A 806 -18.38 -20.96 -20.38
N ARG A 807 -18.21 -19.65 -20.59
CA ARG A 807 -18.21 -19.01 -21.91
C ARG A 807 -16.86 -18.36 -22.20
N PRO A 808 -15.79 -19.12 -22.46
CA PRO A 808 -14.42 -18.62 -22.51
C PRO A 808 -14.18 -17.50 -23.53
N ALA A 809 -14.85 -17.54 -24.68
CA ALA A 809 -14.74 -16.50 -25.69
C ALA A 809 -15.21 -15.13 -25.17
N GLN A 810 -16.30 -15.12 -24.40
CA GLN A 810 -16.82 -13.90 -23.77
C GLN A 810 -15.97 -13.49 -22.58
N TRP A 811 -15.51 -14.44 -21.75
CA TRP A 811 -14.67 -14.17 -20.60
C TRP A 811 -13.38 -13.45 -21.01
N TRP A 812 -12.66 -13.99 -21.98
CA TRP A 812 -11.39 -13.38 -22.45
C TRP A 812 -11.62 -12.07 -23.19
N ARG A 813 -12.74 -11.92 -23.89
CA ARG A 813 -13.13 -10.61 -24.46
C ARG A 813 -13.24 -9.56 -23.35
N THR A 814 -13.97 -9.86 -22.29
CA THR A 814 -14.16 -8.98 -21.14
C THR A 814 -12.84 -8.70 -20.40
N ALA A 815 -11.98 -9.71 -20.23
CA ALA A 815 -10.67 -9.56 -19.61
C ALA A 815 -9.76 -8.60 -20.39
N ILE A 816 -9.72 -8.70 -21.74
CA ILE A 816 -8.96 -7.79 -22.60
C ILE A 816 -9.51 -6.36 -22.49
N LEU A 817 -10.84 -6.19 -22.49
CA LEU A 817 -11.45 -4.88 -22.30
C LEU A 817 -11.13 -4.25 -20.95
N ASN A 818 -11.11 -5.05 -19.86
CA ASN A 818 -10.66 -4.58 -18.56
C ASN A 818 -9.21 -4.09 -18.63
N THR A 819 -8.28 -4.89 -19.16
CA THR A 819 -6.88 -4.47 -19.34
C THR A 819 -6.78 -3.17 -20.14
N ALA A 820 -7.43 -3.08 -21.28
CA ALA A 820 -7.35 -1.92 -22.19
C ALA A 820 -7.84 -0.63 -21.50
N ARG A 821 -8.97 -0.73 -20.79
CA ARG A 821 -9.66 0.44 -20.21
C ARG A 821 -9.15 0.83 -18.82
N MET A 822 -8.15 0.11 -18.27
CA MET A 822 -7.45 0.51 -17.05
C MET A 822 -6.43 1.63 -17.25
N ALA A 823 -6.20 2.08 -18.46
CA ALA A 823 -5.25 3.14 -18.82
C ALA A 823 -5.35 4.39 -17.94
N TRP A 824 -6.57 4.83 -17.63
CA TRP A 824 -6.84 6.02 -16.81
C TRP A 824 -6.34 5.86 -15.35
N PHE A 825 -6.26 4.63 -14.83
CA PHE A 825 -5.83 4.37 -13.45
C PHE A 825 -4.30 4.35 -13.27
N SER A 826 -3.57 4.98 -14.19
CA SER A 826 -2.13 5.21 -14.03
C SER A 826 -1.85 6.23 -12.93
N SER A 827 -0.87 5.95 -12.06
CA SER A 827 -0.36 6.92 -11.09
C SER A 827 0.32 8.12 -11.76
N ASP A 828 0.75 8.00 -13.01
CA ASP A 828 1.26 9.14 -13.80
C ASP A 828 0.17 10.18 -14.04
N ARG A 829 -1.07 9.74 -14.37
CA ARG A 829 -2.24 10.63 -14.45
C ARG A 829 -2.49 11.31 -13.12
N SER A 830 -2.53 10.53 -12.00
CA SER A 830 -2.73 11.11 -10.68
C SER A 830 -1.68 12.16 -10.36
N MET A 831 -0.40 11.90 -10.63
CA MET A 831 0.69 12.85 -10.33
C MET A 831 0.62 14.11 -11.19
N ARG A 832 0.17 14.03 -12.45
CA ARG A 832 -0.08 15.22 -13.28
C ARG A 832 -1.17 16.09 -12.69
N GLU A 833 -2.27 15.49 -12.22
CA GLU A 833 -3.37 16.22 -11.59
C GLU A 833 -2.96 16.85 -10.25
N TYR A 834 -2.16 16.16 -9.42
CA TYR A 834 -1.59 16.75 -8.20
C TYR A 834 -0.64 17.90 -8.53
N ALA A 835 0.22 17.73 -9.54
CA ALA A 835 1.17 18.77 -9.96
C ALA A 835 0.47 20.05 -10.43
N GLU A 836 -0.60 19.91 -11.18
CA GLU A 836 -1.34 21.04 -11.75
C GLU A 836 -2.23 21.72 -10.69
N GLU A 837 -3.07 20.97 -9.99
CA GLU A 837 -4.17 21.54 -9.21
C GLU A 837 -3.81 21.74 -7.72
N ILE A 838 -2.88 20.96 -7.18
CA ILE A 838 -2.50 21.02 -5.76
C ILE A 838 -1.13 21.71 -5.59
N TRP A 839 -0.09 21.13 -6.19
CA TRP A 839 1.29 21.59 -5.93
C TRP A 839 1.73 22.76 -6.79
N ARG A 840 1.13 22.95 -7.96
CA ARG A 840 1.54 23.95 -8.95
C ARG A 840 3.01 23.79 -9.33
N VAL A 841 3.39 22.57 -9.72
CA VAL A 841 4.72 22.18 -10.17
C VAL A 841 4.63 21.84 -11.66
N LYS A 842 5.63 22.27 -12.43
CA LYS A 842 5.72 21.91 -13.84
C LYS A 842 6.05 20.43 -14.00
N VAL A 843 5.36 19.78 -14.92
CA VAL A 843 5.65 18.42 -15.38
C VAL A 843 6.44 18.53 -16.68
N ALA A 844 7.59 17.83 -16.76
CA ALA A 844 8.45 17.90 -17.96
C ALA A 844 7.96 17.01 -19.10
#